data_0b45c84ac7fea601f4e6fd2cccc4f70c
#
_entry.id   0b45c84ac7fea601f4e6fd2cccc4f70c
#
_cell.length_a   1.000
_cell.length_b   1.000
_cell.length_c   1.000
_cell.angle_alpha   90.00
_cell.angle_beta   90.00
_cell.angle_gamma   90.00
#
_symmetry.space_group_name_H-M   'P 1'
#
loop_
_entity.id
_entity.type
_entity.pdbx_description
1 polymer ?
#
loop_
_entity_poly.entity_id
_entity_poly.type
_entity_poly.pdbx_seq_one_letter_code
_entity_poly.pdbx_strand_id
1 'polypeptide(L)'
;MILSCQNISKAFVENQVLKNVSFHIEDHEKAAIVGINGAGKTTLLRIIVGEMTPDDGQVVLARDKTLGYLAQNSTVDTSHTIYEELLSVKADLLRLEEKIRECENNMKHAEGDALEDLMKQYTSLTHAFETGGGYLYRSELVGVLKGLGFTEDEFSKPVATLSGGQKTRVALGRLLLQNPDLIILDEPTNHLDMNSIAWLETYLLNYKGAVLIVSHDRYFLDRIAGKVIEIDQSKATTFMGNYSDYAVKKEQLRVAAWNAYMNQQREIKHQEEVIEKLKSFNREKSIKRAESREKMLDKIEVIEKPSEVRTDMKLTLTPRILSGNDVLTVEHLSKSFDSHKLFTDVNFEIKRGEHVAIIGDNGSGKTTLLKILNGLVPADQGTFRLGSNVEIGYYDQEHHVLHSEKTLFEEISDDYPYLNNTQIRNVLAAFLFTGEDVFKRISDLSGGERGRVSLAKLVLSNANFLILDEPTNHLDIVSKEILEDALNGYEGTILYVSHDRYFINRTAHRILDLTEGQFVNYVGNYDYYLEKHDTVMAAIEASVPQSADADNTVAAKVAESEVKLDWKAQKEEQARLRKKENDLKKCEEKIAELEARISEIDTEMSDPAIGTQVAKLQELSKEQAACQEQLEKLYEQWEELAE
;
A
#
# COMPACT_ATOMS: atom_id res chain seq x y z
N MET A 1 2.50 14.56 -26.03
CA MET A 1 3.64 14.28 -25.12
C MET A 1 3.98 15.53 -24.33
N ILE A 2 3.83 15.48 -23.01
CA ILE A 2 4.10 16.64 -22.14
C ILE A 2 5.50 16.58 -21.53
N LEU A 3 5.99 15.38 -21.17
CA LEU A 3 7.30 15.15 -20.57
C LEU A 3 8.03 14.00 -21.27
N SER A 4 9.31 14.15 -21.53
CA SER A 4 10.19 13.08 -22.04
C SER A 4 11.50 13.05 -21.26
N CYS A 5 11.79 11.89 -20.67
CA CYS A 5 13.08 11.58 -20.06
C CYS A 5 13.85 10.66 -21.00
N GLN A 6 15.08 11.02 -21.33
CA GLN A 6 15.90 10.30 -22.32
C GLN A 6 17.25 9.96 -21.71
N ASN A 7 17.51 8.66 -21.53
CA ASN A 7 18.79 8.09 -21.08
C ASN A 7 19.31 8.71 -19.77
N ILE A 8 18.42 9.05 -18.83
CA ILE A 8 18.80 9.67 -17.56
C ILE A 8 19.67 8.72 -16.76
N SER A 9 20.85 9.18 -16.39
CA SER A 9 21.78 8.46 -15.51
C SER A 9 22.25 9.36 -14.38
N LYS A 10 22.35 8.79 -13.17
CA LYS A 10 22.82 9.48 -11.97
C LYS A 10 23.54 8.54 -11.02
N ALA A 11 24.73 8.93 -10.59
CA ALA A 11 25.51 8.23 -9.57
C ALA A 11 25.84 9.16 -8.41
N PHE A 12 25.98 8.60 -7.22
CA PHE A 12 26.51 9.29 -6.04
C PHE A 12 27.75 8.53 -5.57
N VAL A 13 28.92 9.17 -5.74
CA VAL A 13 30.23 8.59 -5.47
C VAL A 13 30.43 7.30 -6.29
N GLU A 14 30.29 6.13 -5.69
CA GLU A 14 30.43 4.82 -6.36
C GLU A 14 29.08 4.12 -6.61
N ASN A 15 27.98 4.68 -6.07
CA ASN A 15 26.66 4.04 -6.19
C ASN A 15 25.87 4.63 -7.36
N GLN A 16 25.63 3.83 -8.41
CA GLN A 16 24.80 4.21 -9.54
C GLN A 16 23.33 4.01 -9.21
N VAL A 17 22.61 5.11 -9.01
CA VAL A 17 21.20 5.12 -8.62
C VAL A 17 20.26 5.02 -9.82
N LEU A 18 20.59 5.69 -10.93
CA LEU A 18 19.83 5.64 -12.19
C LEU A 18 20.77 5.34 -13.35
N LYS A 19 20.36 4.45 -14.27
CA LYS A 19 21.15 4.03 -15.45
C LYS A 19 20.27 3.96 -16.68
N ASN A 20 20.49 4.89 -17.63
CA ASN A 20 19.80 4.95 -18.92
C ASN A 20 18.27 4.92 -18.80
N VAL A 21 17.71 5.60 -17.81
CA VAL A 21 16.28 5.67 -17.59
C VAL A 21 15.62 6.49 -18.70
N SER A 22 14.67 5.88 -19.42
CA SER A 22 13.95 6.53 -20.51
C SER A 22 12.46 6.21 -20.43
N PHE A 23 11.62 7.26 -20.42
CA PHE A 23 10.17 7.16 -20.51
C PHE A 23 9.57 8.50 -20.94
N HIS A 24 8.29 8.50 -21.25
CA HIS A 24 7.56 9.72 -21.61
C HIS A 24 6.17 9.72 -20.96
N ILE A 25 5.61 10.90 -20.80
CA ILE A 25 4.24 11.13 -20.32
C ILE A 25 3.49 11.90 -21.41
N GLU A 26 2.31 11.42 -21.76
CA GLU A 26 1.43 12.08 -22.72
C GLU A 26 0.55 13.13 -22.02
N ASP A 27 -0.09 13.98 -22.82
CA ASP A 27 -1.08 14.92 -22.31
C ASP A 27 -2.26 14.14 -21.69
N HIS A 28 -2.76 14.60 -20.54
CA HIS A 28 -3.84 13.96 -19.76
C HIS A 28 -3.52 12.56 -19.22
N GLU A 29 -2.30 12.06 -19.43
CA GLU A 29 -1.90 10.73 -18.94
C GLU A 29 -1.67 10.76 -17.42
N LYS A 30 -2.06 9.67 -16.76
CA LYS A 30 -1.85 9.47 -15.34
C LYS A 30 -0.90 8.29 -15.14
N ALA A 31 0.32 8.58 -14.72
CA ALA A 31 1.39 7.61 -14.58
C ALA A 31 1.87 7.50 -13.14
N ALA A 32 2.25 6.30 -12.74
CA ALA A 32 2.85 6.01 -11.44
C ALA A 32 4.32 5.60 -11.59
N ILE A 33 5.17 6.05 -10.67
CA ILE A 33 6.51 5.52 -10.49
C ILE A 33 6.52 4.63 -9.26
N VAL A 34 6.95 3.38 -9.42
CA VAL A 34 7.06 2.39 -8.36
C VAL A 34 8.48 1.85 -8.24
N GLY A 35 8.83 1.28 -7.08
CA GLY A 35 10.13 0.69 -6.81
C GLY A 35 10.41 0.64 -5.32
N ILE A 36 11.39 -0.15 -4.91
CA ILE A 36 11.79 -0.27 -3.50
C ILE A 36 12.32 1.07 -2.94
N ASN A 37 12.40 1.19 -1.63
CA ASN A 37 13.03 2.35 -1.01
C ASN A 37 14.52 2.40 -1.39
N GLY A 38 15.01 3.60 -1.74
CA GLY A 38 16.37 3.78 -2.23
C GLY A 38 16.58 3.49 -3.74
N ALA A 39 15.56 3.03 -4.48
CA ALA A 39 15.68 2.77 -5.93
C ALA A 39 15.92 4.02 -6.80
N GLY A 40 15.87 5.22 -6.21
CA GLY A 40 16.12 6.48 -6.94
C GLY A 40 14.86 7.21 -7.41
N LYS A 41 13.67 6.86 -6.92
CA LYS A 41 12.41 7.52 -7.27
C LYS A 41 12.46 9.04 -7.04
N THR A 42 12.74 9.49 -5.83
CA THR A 42 12.85 10.91 -5.48
C THR A 42 14.02 11.61 -6.22
N THR A 43 15.13 10.90 -6.46
CA THR A 43 16.24 11.42 -7.29
C THR A 43 15.78 11.71 -8.71
N LEU A 44 15.01 10.78 -9.30
CA LEU A 44 14.43 10.97 -10.63
C LEU A 44 13.45 12.16 -10.66
N LEU A 45 12.56 12.29 -9.65
CA LEU A 45 11.67 13.44 -9.58
C LEU A 45 12.42 14.76 -9.46
N ARG A 46 13.47 14.85 -8.64
CA ARG A 46 14.31 16.06 -8.52
C ARG A 46 15.03 16.42 -9.82
N ILE A 47 15.42 15.41 -10.61
CA ILE A 47 15.99 15.64 -11.95
C ILE A 47 14.92 16.19 -12.89
N ILE A 48 13.70 15.64 -12.87
CA ILE A 48 12.57 16.09 -13.72
C ILE A 48 12.20 17.54 -13.40
N VAL A 49 12.17 17.90 -12.13
CA VAL A 49 11.84 19.27 -11.67
C VAL A 49 12.99 20.27 -11.91
N GLY A 50 14.20 19.78 -12.17
CA GLY A 50 15.37 20.63 -12.37
C GLY A 50 16.11 21.03 -11.09
N GLU A 51 15.76 20.45 -9.94
CA GLU A 51 16.48 20.64 -8.67
C GLU A 51 17.84 19.91 -8.66
N MET A 52 17.99 18.91 -9.54
CA MET A 52 19.21 18.12 -9.65
C MET A 52 19.58 17.90 -11.12
N THR A 53 20.84 18.04 -11.47
CA THR A 53 21.35 17.75 -12.82
C THR A 53 21.63 16.25 -12.98
N PRO A 54 21.20 15.60 -14.06
CA PRO A 54 21.64 14.25 -14.38
C PRO A 54 23.13 14.25 -14.75
N ASP A 55 23.79 13.10 -14.63
CA ASP A 55 25.18 12.94 -15.07
C ASP A 55 25.22 12.66 -16.59
N ASP A 56 24.17 12.01 -17.13
CA ASP A 56 23.96 11.81 -18.56
C ASP A 56 22.45 11.80 -18.87
N GLY A 57 22.12 12.09 -20.12
CA GLY A 57 20.74 12.17 -20.59
C GLY A 57 20.12 13.56 -20.43
N GLN A 58 18.85 13.67 -20.76
CA GLN A 58 18.11 14.94 -20.70
C GLN A 58 16.64 14.76 -20.36
N VAL A 59 16.07 15.77 -19.72
CA VAL A 59 14.62 15.92 -19.49
C VAL A 59 14.09 17.01 -20.41
N VAL A 60 13.03 16.73 -21.14
CA VAL A 60 12.38 17.68 -22.04
C VAL A 60 10.92 17.84 -21.61
N LEU A 61 10.56 19.03 -21.15
CA LEU A 61 9.18 19.45 -20.94
C LEU A 61 8.66 20.13 -22.22
N ALA A 62 7.43 19.87 -22.61
CA ALA A 62 6.83 20.50 -23.78
C ALA A 62 6.79 22.02 -23.61
N ARG A 63 6.93 22.75 -24.73
CA ARG A 63 6.96 24.22 -24.73
C ARG A 63 5.64 24.79 -24.21
N ASP A 64 5.73 25.87 -23.44
CA ASP A 64 4.59 26.59 -22.85
C ASP A 64 3.74 25.75 -21.87
N LYS A 65 4.28 24.63 -21.36
CA LYS A 65 3.65 23.80 -20.34
C LYS A 65 4.21 24.09 -18.96
N THR A 66 3.29 24.11 -17.98
CA THR A 66 3.60 24.37 -16.58
C THR A 66 3.73 23.07 -15.81
N LEU A 67 4.70 23.02 -14.88
CA LEU A 67 4.94 21.87 -14.02
C LEU A 67 4.76 22.29 -12.56
N GLY A 68 4.01 21.50 -11.81
CA GLY A 68 3.86 21.65 -10.37
C GLY A 68 4.38 20.41 -9.63
N TYR A 69 5.09 20.62 -8.54
CA TYR A 69 5.72 19.56 -7.77
C TYR A 69 5.39 19.65 -6.29
N LEU A 70 4.90 18.54 -5.72
CA LEU A 70 4.79 18.35 -4.28
C LEU A 70 5.96 17.48 -3.82
N ALA A 71 6.93 18.11 -3.15
CA ALA A 71 8.01 17.38 -2.50
C ALA A 71 7.55 16.80 -1.15
N GLN A 72 8.15 15.69 -0.73
CA GLN A 72 7.88 15.06 0.57
C GLN A 72 8.05 16.05 1.76
N ASN A 73 8.94 17.04 1.65
CA ASN A 73 9.17 18.10 2.63
C ASN A 73 8.95 19.47 1.98
N SER A 74 7.71 19.81 1.64
CA SER A 74 7.37 21.10 1.05
C SER A 74 7.39 22.21 2.09
N THR A 75 8.03 23.35 1.76
CA THR A 75 8.01 24.57 2.59
C THR A 75 6.81 25.43 2.21
N VAL A 76 6.05 25.85 3.21
CA VAL A 76 4.90 26.77 3.07
C VAL A 76 5.24 28.06 3.82
N ASP A 77 4.76 29.21 3.33
CA ASP A 77 4.94 30.48 4.04
C ASP A 77 4.20 30.44 5.39
N THR A 78 4.95 30.64 6.45
CA THR A 78 4.44 30.51 7.82
C THR A 78 3.76 31.79 8.33
N SER A 79 3.80 32.89 7.59
CA SER A 79 3.24 34.19 7.97
C SER A 79 1.72 34.29 7.74
N HIS A 80 1.16 33.43 6.88
CA HIS A 80 -0.25 33.44 6.50
C HIS A 80 -1.09 32.48 7.34
N THR A 81 -2.42 32.69 7.34
CA THR A 81 -3.39 31.68 7.73
C THR A 81 -3.52 30.61 6.62
N ILE A 82 -4.12 29.47 6.93
CA ILE A 82 -4.37 28.39 5.95
C ILE A 82 -5.13 28.94 4.74
N TYR A 83 -6.20 29.72 4.98
CA TYR A 83 -7.02 30.29 3.93
C TYR A 83 -6.24 31.29 3.06
N GLU A 84 -5.48 32.21 3.69
CA GLU A 84 -4.69 33.21 2.98
C GLU A 84 -3.59 32.59 2.13
N GLU A 85 -2.94 31.52 2.61
CA GLU A 85 -1.91 30.80 1.86
C GLU A 85 -2.45 30.18 0.58
N LEU A 86 -3.63 29.54 0.62
CA LEU A 86 -4.26 29.02 -0.58
C LEU A 86 -4.80 30.15 -1.48
N LEU A 87 -5.32 31.22 -0.89
CA LEU A 87 -5.84 32.38 -1.63
C LEU A 87 -4.72 33.09 -2.40
N SER A 88 -3.50 33.09 -1.89
CA SER A 88 -2.32 33.71 -2.52
C SER A 88 -2.06 33.17 -3.93
N VAL A 89 -2.43 31.92 -4.20
CA VAL A 89 -2.33 31.28 -5.53
C VAL A 89 -3.17 32.00 -6.58
N LYS A 90 -4.28 32.60 -6.18
CA LYS A 90 -5.21 33.34 -7.03
C LYS A 90 -4.99 34.87 -7.00
N ALA A 91 -3.77 35.31 -6.66
CA ALA A 91 -3.43 36.73 -6.53
C ALA A 91 -3.77 37.56 -7.77
N ASP A 92 -3.64 36.99 -8.98
CA ASP A 92 -3.98 37.67 -10.22
C ASP A 92 -5.50 37.90 -10.35
N LEU A 93 -6.32 36.93 -9.91
CA LEU A 93 -7.78 37.11 -9.86
C LEU A 93 -8.20 38.15 -8.82
N LEU A 94 -7.54 38.19 -7.68
CA LEU A 94 -7.77 39.19 -6.64
C LEU A 94 -7.44 40.59 -7.17
N ARG A 95 -6.33 40.76 -7.88
CA ARG A 95 -5.98 42.05 -8.52
C ARG A 95 -6.96 42.46 -9.59
N LEU A 96 -7.50 41.48 -10.36
CA LEU A 96 -8.56 41.78 -11.34
C LEU A 96 -9.85 42.21 -10.63
N GLU A 97 -10.24 41.54 -9.54
CA GLU A 97 -11.41 41.91 -8.73
C GLU A 97 -11.29 43.33 -8.17
N GLU A 98 -10.10 43.71 -7.63
CA GLU A 98 -9.81 45.05 -7.16
C GLU A 98 -9.95 46.11 -8.30
N LYS A 99 -9.32 45.84 -9.46
CA LYS A 99 -9.41 46.73 -10.61
C LYS A 99 -10.85 46.90 -11.14
N ILE A 100 -11.64 45.83 -11.11
CA ILE A 100 -13.06 45.90 -11.48
C ILE A 100 -13.81 46.82 -10.52
N ARG A 101 -13.60 46.67 -9.18
CA ARG A 101 -14.21 47.54 -8.17
C ARG A 101 -13.76 49.00 -8.28
N GLU A 102 -12.48 49.25 -8.55
CA GLU A 102 -11.95 50.58 -8.81
C GLU A 102 -12.62 51.21 -10.04
N CYS A 103 -12.75 50.43 -11.13
CA CYS A 103 -13.40 50.86 -12.35
C CYS A 103 -14.88 51.21 -12.11
N GLU A 104 -15.61 50.35 -11.36
CA GLU A 104 -17.01 50.60 -10.96
C GLU A 104 -17.15 51.89 -10.13
N ASN A 105 -16.25 52.15 -9.22
CA ASN A 105 -16.25 53.36 -8.39
C ASN A 105 -15.96 54.63 -9.24
N ASN A 106 -14.99 54.53 -10.16
CA ASN A 106 -14.64 55.63 -11.05
C ASN A 106 -15.78 55.95 -12.04
N MET A 107 -16.51 54.95 -12.52
CA MET A 107 -17.69 55.10 -13.40
C MET A 107 -18.82 55.90 -12.72
N LYS A 108 -18.95 55.84 -11.38
CA LYS A 108 -19.97 56.62 -10.64
C LYS A 108 -19.76 58.13 -10.73
N HIS A 109 -18.56 58.59 -11.08
CA HIS A 109 -18.16 59.98 -11.06
C HIS A 109 -17.72 60.51 -12.45
N ALA A 110 -17.73 59.65 -13.48
CA ALA A 110 -17.30 59.96 -14.82
C ALA A 110 -18.50 60.31 -15.73
N GLU A 111 -18.31 61.26 -16.65
CA GLU A 111 -19.31 61.65 -17.68
C GLU A 111 -18.65 61.76 -19.06
N GLY A 112 -19.42 61.61 -20.13
CA GLY A 112 -18.95 61.75 -21.50
C GLY A 112 -17.95 60.67 -21.95
N ASP A 113 -16.93 61.08 -22.73
CA ASP A 113 -15.94 60.17 -23.31
C ASP A 113 -15.17 59.35 -22.25
N ALA A 114 -14.93 59.96 -21.06
CA ALA A 114 -14.27 59.28 -19.95
C ALA A 114 -15.11 58.09 -19.41
N LEU A 115 -16.42 58.21 -19.40
CA LEU A 115 -17.32 57.11 -19.00
C LEU A 115 -17.28 55.99 -20.05
N GLU A 116 -17.25 56.32 -21.35
CA GLU A 116 -17.19 55.33 -22.43
C GLU A 116 -15.88 54.50 -22.36
N ASP A 117 -14.75 55.15 -22.09
CA ASP A 117 -13.46 54.44 -21.94
C ASP A 117 -13.42 53.54 -20.70
N LEU A 118 -13.99 53.99 -19.57
CA LEU A 118 -14.14 53.18 -18.37
C LEU A 118 -15.06 51.96 -18.61
N MET A 119 -16.15 52.11 -19.39
CA MET A 119 -17.02 50.99 -19.77
C MET A 119 -16.30 49.94 -20.62
N LYS A 120 -15.44 50.34 -21.56
CA LYS A 120 -14.60 49.42 -22.35
C LYS A 120 -13.61 48.68 -21.46
N GLN A 121 -12.97 49.39 -20.54
CA GLN A 121 -12.03 48.82 -19.59
C GLN A 121 -12.72 47.82 -18.63
N TYR A 122 -13.88 48.18 -18.09
CA TYR A 122 -14.72 47.30 -17.26
C TYR A 122 -15.10 46.02 -17.99
N THR A 123 -15.56 46.12 -19.23
CA THR A 123 -15.93 44.95 -20.05
C THR A 123 -14.72 44.02 -20.25
N SER A 124 -13.55 44.58 -20.56
CA SER A 124 -12.31 43.80 -20.73
C SER A 124 -11.86 43.09 -19.44
N LEU A 125 -11.90 43.82 -18.30
CA LEU A 125 -11.53 43.29 -17.00
C LEU A 125 -12.50 42.19 -16.54
N THR A 126 -13.81 42.43 -16.72
CA THR A 126 -14.84 41.44 -16.35
C THR A 126 -14.73 40.19 -17.21
N HIS A 127 -14.48 40.32 -18.51
CA HIS A 127 -14.26 39.18 -19.40
C HIS A 127 -13.00 38.39 -19.00
N ALA A 128 -11.89 39.07 -18.65
CA ALA A 128 -10.68 38.43 -18.14
C ALA A 128 -10.92 37.70 -16.81
N PHE A 129 -11.71 38.29 -15.91
CA PHE A 129 -12.07 37.70 -14.63
C PHE A 129 -12.98 36.48 -14.81
N GLU A 130 -13.98 36.53 -15.68
CA GLU A 130 -14.85 35.39 -16.01
C GLU A 130 -14.08 34.24 -16.64
N THR A 131 -13.24 34.54 -17.64
CA THR A 131 -12.41 33.54 -18.34
C THR A 131 -11.41 32.90 -17.39
N GLY A 132 -10.90 33.65 -16.41
CA GLY A 132 -10.01 33.16 -15.36
C GLY A 132 -10.71 32.36 -14.25
N GLY A 133 -12.04 32.18 -14.31
CA GLY A 133 -12.80 31.45 -13.26
C GLY A 133 -13.06 32.28 -12.00
N GLY A 134 -13.10 33.61 -12.12
CA GLY A 134 -13.22 34.57 -11.02
C GLY A 134 -14.46 34.41 -10.13
N TYR A 135 -15.54 33.82 -10.61
CA TYR A 135 -16.72 33.55 -9.79
C TYR A 135 -16.63 32.26 -8.99
N LEU A 136 -15.73 31.33 -9.35
CA LEU A 136 -15.66 29.99 -8.78
C LEU A 136 -14.47 29.79 -7.81
N TYR A 137 -13.41 30.63 -7.91
CA TYR A 137 -12.15 30.39 -7.18
C TYR A 137 -12.32 30.27 -5.65
N ARG A 138 -13.27 31.01 -5.05
CA ARG A 138 -13.53 30.92 -3.60
C ARG A 138 -14.18 29.58 -3.22
N SER A 139 -15.10 29.09 -4.04
CA SER A 139 -15.74 27.79 -3.83
C SER A 139 -14.76 26.65 -4.07
N GLU A 140 -13.89 26.76 -5.08
CA GLU A 140 -12.81 25.80 -5.33
C GLU A 140 -11.85 25.73 -4.13
N LEU A 141 -11.45 26.89 -3.58
CA LEU A 141 -10.56 26.96 -2.43
C LEU A 141 -11.16 26.28 -1.20
N VAL A 142 -12.41 26.57 -0.87
CA VAL A 142 -13.13 25.93 0.24
C VAL A 142 -13.31 24.44 -0.03
N GLY A 143 -13.63 24.06 -1.26
CA GLY A 143 -13.76 22.66 -1.66
C GLY A 143 -12.45 21.87 -1.49
N VAL A 144 -11.32 22.46 -1.89
CA VAL A 144 -10.00 21.85 -1.71
C VAL A 144 -9.63 21.73 -0.23
N LEU A 145 -9.87 22.76 0.58
CA LEU A 145 -9.60 22.72 2.02
C LEU A 145 -10.42 21.64 2.73
N LYS A 146 -11.72 21.57 2.47
CA LYS A 146 -12.61 20.55 3.04
C LYS A 146 -12.22 19.15 2.57
N GLY A 147 -11.91 19.01 1.28
CA GLY A 147 -11.46 17.74 0.71
C GLY A 147 -10.14 17.23 1.28
N LEU A 148 -9.26 18.13 1.73
CA LEU A 148 -8.02 17.77 2.43
C LEU A 148 -8.19 17.63 3.95
N GLY A 149 -9.45 17.59 4.46
CA GLY A 149 -9.77 17.32 5.84
C GLY A 149 -9.56 18.51 6.80
N PHE A 150 -9.62 19.76 6.30
CA PHE A 150 -9.65 20.94 7.16
C PHE A 150 -11.09 21.37 7.43
N THR A 151 -11.40 21.65 8.69
CA THR A 151 -12.69 22.22 9.10
C THR A 151 -12.69 23.75 8.92
N GLU A 152 -13.88 24.36 8.81
CA GLU A 152 -13.98 25.80 8.59
C GLU A 152 -13.36 26.62 9.74
N ASP A 153 -13.42 26.11 10.98
CA ASP A 153 -12.79 26.73 12.15
C ASP A 153 -11.26 26.75 12.05
N GLU A 154 -10.68 25.83 11.30
CA GLU A 154 -9.24 25.75 11.11
C GLU A 154 -8.71 26.71 10.03
N PHE A 155 -9.55 27.21 9.15
CA PHE A 155 -9.13 28.09 8.04
C PHE A 155 -8.39 29.35 8.49
N SER A 156 -8.72 29.85 9.68
CA SER A 156 -8.08 31.02 10.28
C SER A 156 -6.80 30.71 11.07
N LYS A 157 -6.43 29.43 11.23
CA LYS A 157 -5.20 29.05 11.96
C LYS A 157 -3.95 29.49 11.19
N PRO A 158 -2.94 30.08 11.88
CA PRO A 158 -1.66 30.39 11.26
C PRO A 158 -0.93 29.12 10.81
N VAL A 159 -0.37 29.12 9.60
CA VAL A 159 0.41 28.00 9.05
C VAL A 159 1.61 27.65 9.95
N ALA A 160 2.18 28.62 10.67
CA ALA A 160 3.26 28.39 11.61
C ALA A 160 2.93 27.36 12.71
N THR A 161 1.67 27.32 13.16
CA THR A 161 1.20 26.46 14.26
C THR A 161 0.84 25.03 13.84
N LEU A 162 0.86 24.76 12.54
CA LEU A 162 0.47 23.47 11.97
C LEU A 162 1.55 22.40 12.19
N SER A 163 1.11 21.16 12.36
CA SER A 163 1.98 19.99 12.31
C SER A 163 2.61 19.81 10.92
N GLY A 164 3.68 19.01 10.84
CA GLY A 164 4.32 18.70 9.54
C GLY A 164 3.34 18.14 8.50
N GLY A 165 2.51 17.19 8.90
CA GLY A 165 1.50 16.59 8.00
C GLY A 165 0.43 17.61 7.58
N GLN A 166 0.00 18.51 8.45
CA GLN A 166 -0.93 19.59 8.08
C GLN A 166 -0.30 20.58 7.10
N LYS A 167 0.99 20.92 7.28
CA LYS A 167 1.72 21.76 6.31
C LYS A 167 1.81 21.10 4.94
N THR A 168 2.06 19.80 4.87
CA THR A 168 2.07 19.05 3.62
C THR A 168 0.70 19.08 2.94
N ARG A 169 -0.41 18.96 3.70
CA ARG A 169 -1.77 19.09 3.16
C ARG A 169 -2.05 20.49 2.60
N VAL A 170 -1.60 21.55 3.26
CA VAL A 170 -1.69 22.93 2.75
C VAL A 170 -0.89 23.10 1.45
N ALA A 171 0.33 22.57 1.41
CA ALA A 171 1.16 22.59 0.19
C ALA A 171 0.51 21.83 -0.97
N LEU A 172 -0.10 20.67 -0.71
CA LEU A 172 -0.88 19.93 -1.70
C LEU A 172 -2.06 20.76 -2.21
N GLY A 173 -2.86 21.35 -1.32
CA GLY A 173 -3.97 22.21 -1.70
C GLY A 173 -3.56 23.41 -2.56
N ARG A 174 -2.43 24.02 -2.22
CA ARG A 174 -1.82 25.10 -3.01
C ARG A 174 -1.47 24.63 -4.43
N LEU A 175 -0.83 23.47 -4.55
CA LEU A 175 -0.47 22.88 -5.83
C LEU A 175 -1.70 22.56 -6.69
N LEU A 176 -2.72 21.96 -6.10
CA LEU A 176 -3.97 21.62 -6.82
C LEU A 176 -4.68 22.87 -7.35
N LEU A 177 -4.72 23.97 -6.58
CA LEU A 177 -5.31 25.26 -6.99
C LEU A 177 -4.49 26.00 -8.06
N GLN A 178 -3.19 25.74 -8.19
CA GLN A 178 -2.35 26.26 -9.27
C GLN A 178 -2.75 25.67 -10.64
N ASN A 179 -3.31 24.47 -10.64
CA ASN A 179 -3.79 23.76 -11.82
C ASN A 179 -2.75 23.69 -12.96
N PRO A 180 -1.49 23.23 -12.73
CA PRO A 180 -0.46 23.15 -13.76
C PRO A 180 -0.77 22.06 -14.79
N ASP A 181 -0.16 22.12 -15.99
CA ASP A 181 -0.36 21.12 -17.04
C ASP A 181 0.16 19.73 -16.65
N LEU A 182 1.20 19.65 -15.83
CA LEU A 182 1.75 18.41 -15.25
C LEU A 182 1.89 18.56 -13.73
N ILE A 183 1.20 17.70 -12.98
CA ILE A 183 1.39 17.55 -11.53
C ILE A 183 2.33 16.38 -11.24
N ILE A 184 3.32 16.63 -10.40
CA ILE A 184 4.20 15.59 -9.85
C ILE A 184 3.95 15.51 -8.34
N LEU A 185 3.60 14.31 -7.86
CA LEU A 185 3.29 14.04 -6.46
C LEU A 185 4.25 12.99 -5.89
N ASP A 186 4.98 13.34 -4.85
CA ASP A 186 5.85 12.40 -4.11
C ASP A 186 5.18 12.04 -2.77
N GLU A 187 4.67 10.80 -2.69
CA GLU A 187 3.94 10.22 -1.55
C GLU A 187 2.77 11.10 -1.04
N PRO A 188 1.80 11.48 -1.91
CA PRO A 188 0.73 12.41 -1.54
C PRO A 188 -0.27 11.85 -0.53
N THR A 189 -0.36 10.53 -0.37
CA THR A 189 -1.27 9.85 0.56
C THR A 189 -0.77 9.86 2.00
N ASN A 190 0.53 10.12 2.21
CA ASN A 190 1.08 10.25 3.55
C ASN A 190 0.41 11.40 4.31
N HIS A 191 0.01 11.16 5.55
CA HIS A 191 -0.66 12.11 6.43
C HIS A 191 -2.11 12.49 6.03
N LEU A 192 -2.70 11.83 5.02
CA LEU A 192 -4.11 11.94 4.70
C LEU A 192 -4.91 10.83 5.38
N ASP A 193 -6.12 11.14 5.83
CA ASP A 193 -7.09 10.14 6.25
C ASP A 193 -7.81 9.53 5.02
N MET A 194 -8.59 8.49 5.25
CA MET A 194 -9.25 7.75 4.16
C MET A 194 -10.21 8.63 3.35
N ASN A 195 -10.91 9.56 4.00
CA ASN A 195 -11.84 10.48 3.34
C ASN A 195 -11.09 11.47 2.43
N SER A 196 -9.99 12.04 2.92
CA SER A 196 -9.13 12.93 2.13
C SER A 196 -8.45 12.20 0.97
N ILE A 197 -8.04 10.94 1.15
CA ILE A 197 -7.50 10.11 0.06
C ILE A 197 -8.57 9.86 -1.01
N ALA A 198 -9.80 9.49 -0.63
CA ALA A 198 -10.90 9.25 -1.56
C ALA A 198 -11.28 10.52 -2.35
N TRP A 199 -11.25 11.67 -1.67
CA TRP A 199 -11.45 12.97 -2.33
C TRP A 199 -10.32 13.27 -3.32
N LEU A 200 -9.05 13.08 -2.93
CA LEU A 200 -7.88 13.29 -3.80
C LEU A 200 -7.93 12.38 -5.03
N GLU A 201 -8.32 11.13 -4.88
CA GLU A 201 -8.54 10.21 -6.00
C GLU A 201 -9.55 10.78 -6.99
N THR A 202 -10.71 11.20 -6.49
CA THR A 202 -11.76 11.77 -7.32
C THR A 202 -11.29 13.05 -8.03
N TYR A 203 -10.54 13.90 -7.33
CA TYR A 203 -9.97 15.11 -7.90
C TYR A 203 -8.98 14.79 -9.04
N LEU A 204 -8.02 13.88 -8.80
CA LEU A 204 -6.99 13.52 -9.78
C LEU A 204 -7.56 12.76 -10.98
N LEU A 205 -8.60 11.94 -10.80
CA LEU A 205 -9.31 11.29 -11.90
C LEU A 205 -9.93 12.32 -12.86
N ASN A 206 -10.51 13.38 -12.31
CA ASN A 206 -11.13 14.45 -13.08
C ASN A 206 -10.14 15.54 -13.53
N TYR A 207 -8.87 15.44 -13.12
CA TYR A 207 -7.85 16.42 -13.47
C TYR A 207 -7.55 16.42 -14.96
N LYS A 208 -7.60 17.61 -15.60
CA LYS A 208 -7.42 17.75 -17.05
C LYS A 208 -5.96 17.69 -17.50
N GLY A 209 -5.00 17.97 -16.63
CA GLY A 209 -3.58 17.85 -16.92
C GLY A 209 -3.06 16.41 -16.79
N ALA A 210 -1.78 16.24 -17.06
CA ALA A 210 -1.07 14.99 -16.79
C ALA A 210 -0.70 14.89 -15.30
N VAL A 211 -0.59 13.67 -14.79
CA VAL A 211 -0.22 13.42 -13.40
C VAL A 211 0.86 12.35 -13.34
N LEU A 212 1.93 12.62 -12.61
CA LEU A 212 3.00 11.66 -12.31
C LEU A 212 3.07 11.47 -10.79
N ILE A 213 2.86 10.24 -10.32
CA ILE A 213 2.73 9.94 -8.90
C ILE A 213 3.80 8.95 -8.47
N VAL A 214 4.48 9.23 -7.38
CA VAL A 214 5.22 8.23 -6.59
C VAL A 214 4.37 7.92 -5.38
N SER A 215 3.98 6.67 -5.17
CA SER A 215 3.26 6.25 -3.98
C SER A 215 3.51 4.78 -3.65
N HIS A 216 3.38 4.45 -2.37
CA HIS A 216 3.36 3.10 -1.83
C HIS A 216 1.95 2.61 -1.46
N ASP A 217 0.92 3.41 -1.76
CA ASP A 217 -0.48 3.02 -1.63
C ASP A 217 -0.96 2.32 -2.91
N ARG A 218 -1.03 0.97 -2.86
CA ARG A 218 -1.42 0.14 -4.01
C ARG A 218 -2.85 0.42 -4.47
N TYR A 219 -3.77 0.67 -3.54
CA TYR A 219 -5.17 0.95 -3.85
C TYR A 219 -5.32 2.28 -4.59
N PHE A 220 -4.62 3.31 -4.11
CA PHE A 220 -4.55 4.62 -4.74
C PHE A 220 -3.97 4.54 -6.17
N LEU A 221 -2.86 3.82 -6.34
CA LEU A 221 -2.24 3.64 -7.66
C LEU A 221 -3.12 2.85 -8.61
N ASP A 222 -3.80 1.81 -8.13
CA ASP A 222 -4.68 0.98 -8.95
C ASP A 222 -5.86 1.76 -9.52
N ARG A 223 -6.38 2.72 -8.75
CA ARG A 223 -7.52 3.54 -9.14
C ARG A 223 -7.16 4.66 -10.10
N ILE A 224 -5.96 5.26 -9.98
CA ILE A 224 -5.59 6.47 -10.74
C ILE A 224 -4.70 6.15 -11.94
N ALA A 225 -3.70 5.28 -11.78
CA ALA A 225 -2.67 5.08 -12.78
C ALA A 225 -3.16 4.26 -13.97
N GLY A 226 -2.98 4.78 -15.19
CA GLY A 226 -3.13 4.03 -16.44
C GLY A 226 -1.80 3.53 -17.00
N LYS A 227 -0.68 3.92 -16.38
CA LYS A 227 0.69 3.55 -16.75
C LYS A 227 1.55 3.46 -15.51
N VAL A 228 2.35 2.41 -15.40
CA VAL A 228 3.28 2.20 -14.29
C VAL A 228 4.71 2.16 -14.81
N ILE A 229 5.58 2.96 -14.21
CA ILE A 229 7.02 3.01 -14.49
C ILE A 229 7.73 2.42 -13.28
N GLU A 230 8.28 1.24 -13.42
CA GLU A 230 9.04 0.59 -12.37
C GLU A 230 10.51 0.98 -12.44
N ILE A 231 11.09 1.39 -11.30
CA ILE A 231 12.53 1.56 -11.14
C ILE A 231 13.04 0.36 -10.33
N ASP A 232 13.79 -0.51 -11.01
CA ASP A 232 14.42 -1.67 -10.41
C ASP A 232 15.88 -1.79 -10.91
N GLN A 233 16.81 -2.09 -10.01
CA GLN A 233 18.25 -2.18 -10.33
C GLN A 233 18.77 -1.01 -11.19
N SER A 234 18.42 0.21 -10.80
CA SER A 234 18.79 1.46 -11.49
C SER A 234 18.20 1.64 -12.90
N LYS A 235 17.37 0.74 -13.40
CA LYS A 235 16.72 0.80 -14.71
C LYS A 235 15.23 1.08 -14.57
N ALA A 236 14.65 1.69 -15.61
CA ALA A 236 13.20 1.90 -15.67
C ALA A 236 12.56 0.96 -16.69
N THR A 237 11.47 0.33 -16.30
CA THR A 237 10.61 -0.48 -17.18
C THR A 237 9.20 0.08 -17.13
N THR A 238 8.58 0.26 -18.29
CA THR A 238 7.23 0.83 -18.40
C THR A 238 6.19 -0.26 -18.68
N PHE A 239 5.11 -0.22 -17.93
CA PHE A 239 3.96 -1.12 -18.06
C PHE A 239 2.70 -0.30 -18.33
N MET A 240 1.91 -0.71 -19.31
CA MET A 240 0.60 -0.11 -19.58
C MET A 240 -0.46 -0.85 -18.78
N GLY A 241 -1.37 -0.09 -18.17
CA GLY A 241 -2.42 -0.57 -17.28
C GLY A 241 -2.26 -0.03 -15.86
N ASN A 242 -3.16 -0.44 -14.97
CA ASN A 242 -3.16 -0.04 -13.57
C ASN A 242 -2.11 -0.83 -12.75
N TYR A 243 -2.10 -0.62 -11.42
CA TYR A 243 -1.14 -1.30 -10.54
C TYR A 243 -1.34 -2.82 -10.51
N SER A 244 -2.59 -3.30 -10.51
CA SER A 244 -2.91 -4.74 -10.53
C SER A 244 -2.44 -5.41 -11.82
N ASP A 245 -2.64 -4.77 -12.97
CA ASP A 245 -2.13 -5.24 -14.27
C ASP A 245 -0.59 -5.32 -14.27
N TYR A 246 0.07 -4.31 -13.69
CA TYR A 246 1.51 -4.28 -13.52
C TYR A 246 1.99 -5.45 -12.67
N ALA A 247 1.37 -5.69 -11.50
CA ALA A 247 1.76 -6.75 -10.58
C ALA A 247 1.70 -8.14 -11.24
N VAL A 248 0.62 -8.42 -12.00
CA VAL A 248 0.47 -9.66 -12.76
C VAL A 248 1.54 -9.80 -13.84
N LYS A 249 1.77 -8.74 -14.65
CA LYS A 249 2.78 -8.75 -15.72
C LYS A 249 4.19 -8.93 -15.16
N LYS A 250 4.51 -8.26 -14.06
CA LYS A 250 5.81 -8.38 -13.38
C LYS A 250 6.06 -9.81 -12.92
N GLU A 251 5.05 -10.44 -12.29
CA GLU A 251 5.18 -11.83 -11.84
C GLU A 251 5.39 -12.78 -13.00
N GLN A 252 4.66 -12.62 -14.11
CA GLN A 252 4.88 -13.42 -15.33
C GLN A 252 6.30 -13.26 -15.87
N LEU A 253 6.83 -12.04 -15.93
CA LEU A 253 8.20 -11.77 -16.37
C LEU A 253 9.23 -12.39 -15.42
N ARG A 254 8.99 -12.32 -14.10
CA ARG A 254 9.84 -12.94 -13.07
C ARG A 254 9.92 -14.45 -13.24
N VAL A 255 8.78 -15.11 -13.39
CA VAL A 255 8.69 -16.56 -13.62
C VAL A 255 9.39 -16.93 -14.92
N ALA A 256 9.17 -16.17 -16.00
CA ALA A 256 9.83 -16.42 -17.29
C ALA A 256 11.35 -16.27 -17.18
N ALA A 257 11.84 -15.21 -16.53
CA ALA A 257 13.28 -14.99 -16.31
C ALA A 257 13.91 -16.10 -15.45
N TRP A 258 13.22 -16.53 -14.39
CA TRP A 258 13.66 -17.64 -13.54
C TRP A 258 13.75 -18.96 -14.33
N ASN A 259 12.73 -19.27 -15.12
CA ASN A 259 12.72 -20.48 -15.96
C ASN A 259 13.84 -20.44 -17.02
N ALA A 260 14.07 -19.29 -17.64
CA ALA A 260 15.17 -19.11 -18.58
C ALA A 260 16.54 -19.35 -17.92
N TYR A 261 16.77 -18.76 -16.73
CA TYR A 261 17.98 -18.99 -15.94
C TYR A 261 18.15 -20.47 -15.58
N MET A 262 17.11 -21.12 -15.05
CA MET A 262 17.19 -22.53 -14.63
C MET A 262 17.43 -23.45 -15.84
N ASN A 263 16.83 -23.17 -16.99
CA ASN A 263 17.07 -23.94 -18.21
C ASN A 263 18.51 -23.78 -18.69
N GLN A 264 19.04 -22.55 -18.69
CA GLN A 264 20.43 -22.31 -19.06
C GLN A 264 21.41 -23.00 -18.06
N GLN A 265 21.15 -22.95 -16.76
CA GLN A 265 21.98 -23.62 -15.77
C GLN A 265 21.98 -25.16 -15.96
N ARG A 266 20.81 -25.73 -16.28
CA ARG A 266 20.72 -27.17 -16.60
C ARG A 266 21.52 -27.51 -17.86
N GLU A 267 21.43 -26.69 -18.90
CA GLU A 267 22.20 -26.90 -20.13
C GLU A 267 23.71 -26.77 -19.89
N ILE A 268 24.16 -25.74 -19.17
CA ILE A 268 25.57 -25.57 -18.81
C ILE A 268 26.09 -26.81 -18.06
N LYS A 269 25.38 -27.25 -17.01
CA LYS A 269 25.73 -28.43 -16.23
C LYS A 269 25.78 -29.70 -17.08
N HIS A 270 24.82 -29.88 -17.97
CA HIS A 270 24.80 -31.02 -18.90
C HIS A 270 26.01 -30.99 -19.84
N GLN A 271 26.37 -29.83 -20.38
CA GLN A 271 27.56 -29.69 -21.23
C GLN A 271 28.85 -29.94 -20.46
N GLU A 272 28.97 -29.49 -19.21
CA GLU A 272 30.10 -29.79 -18.32
C GLU A 272 30.26 -31.28 -18.06
N GLU A 273 29.16 -31.99 -17.75
CA GLU A 273 29.16 -33.44 -17.55
C GLU A 273 29.58 -34.20 -18.83
N VAL A 274 29.14 -33.75 -20.01
CA VAL A 274 29.55 -34.34 -21.29
C VAL A 274 31.03 -34.08 -21.58
N ILE A 275 31.53 -32.88 -21.27
CA ILE A 275 32.94 -32.52 -21.42
C ILE A 275 33.81 -33.39 -20.50
N GLU A 276 33.43 -33.57 -19.25
CA GLU A 276 34.12 -34.43 -18.30
C GLU A 276 34.17 -35.89 -18.73
N LYS A 277 33.03 -36.42 -19.21
CA LYS A 277 32.96 -37.76 -19.82
C LYS A 277 33.86 -37.88 -21.03
N LEU A 278 33.93 -36.93 -21.94
CA LEU A 278 34.79 -36.96 -23.10
C LEU A 278 36.27 -36.93 -22.73
N LYS A 279 36.64 -36.16 -21.68
CA LYS A 279 38.02 -36.12 -21.13
C LYS A 279 38.41 -37.43 -20.48
N SER A 280 37.50 -38.10 -19.78
CA SER A 280 37.77 -39.38 -19.10
C SER A 280 38.14 -40.54 -20.05
N PHE A 281 37.68 -40.47 -21.31
CA PHE A 281 38.04 -41.49 -22.32
C PHE A 281 39.49 -41.42 -22.82
N ASN A 282 40.25 -40.36 -22.48
CA ASN A 282 41.68 -40.17 -22.75
C ASN A 282 42.11 -40.50 -24.22
N ARG A 283 41.22 -40.31 -25.22
CA ARG A 283 41.51 -40.53 -26.64
C ARG A 283 41.64 -39.15 -27.31
N GLU A 284 42.64 -38.97 -28.18
CA GLU A 284 42.90 -37.68 -28.87
C GLU A 284 41.67 -37.07 -29.55
N LYS A 285 40.84 -37.87 -30.21
CA LYS A 285 39.57 -37.44 -30.81
C LYS A 285 38.54 -36.97 -29.78
N SER A 286 38.49 -37.61 -28.62
CA SER A 286 37.54 -37.26 -27.54
C SER A 286 37.98 -35.96 -26.86
N ILE A 287 39.29 -35.77 -26.66
CA ILE A 287 39.86 -34.53 -26.10
C ILE A 287 39.58 -33.35 -27.03
N LYS A 288 39.81 -33.47 -28.37
CA LYS A 288 39.49 -32.40 -29.32
C LYS A 288 38.01 -32.03 -29.35
N ARG A 289 37.10 -33.02 -29.16
CA ARG A 289 35.67 -32.75 -29.02
C ARG A 289 35.32 -32.06 -27.69
N ALA A 290 35.97 -32.42 -26.61
CA ALA A 290 35.81 -31.73 -25.31
C ALA A 290 36.24 -30.26 -25.40
N GLU A 291 37.44 -29.98 -25.96
CA GLU A 291 37.94 -28.62 -26.17
C GLU A 291 37.03 -27.78 -27.09
N SER A 292 36.44 -28.38 -28.13
CA SER A 292 35.48 -27.67 -28.99
C SER A 292 34.21 -27.29 -28.23
N ARG A 293 33.70 -28.17 -27.32
CA ARG A 293 32.52 -27.89 -26.49
C ARG A 293 32.84 -26.88 -25.40
N GLU A 294 34.03 -26.92 -24.78
CA GLU A 294 34.48 -25.89 -23.83
C GLU A 294 34.48 -24.50 -24.49
N LYS A 295 35.06 -24.37 -25.70
CA LYS A 295 35.03 -23.11 -26.45
C LYS A 295 33.62 -22.65 -26.81
N MET A 296 32.65 -23.56 -26.97
CA MET A 296 31.24 -23.19 -27.15
C MET A 296 30.63 -22.73 -25.83
N LEU A 297 30.95 -23.38 -24.73
CA LEU A 297 30.46 -23.05 -23.38
C LEU A 297 30.99 -21.67 -22.93
N ASP A 298 32.27 -21.37 -23.20
CA ASP A 298 32.88 -20.07 -22.93
C ASP A 298 32.26 -18.88 -23.70
N LYS A 299 31.56 -19.18 -24.80
CA LYS A 299 30.87 -18.17 -25.62
C LYS A 299 29.42 -17.93 -25.20
N ILE A 300 28.89 -18.75 -24.29
CA ILE A 300 27.53 -18.56 -23.78
C ILE A 300 27.54 -17.35 -22.84
N GLU A 301 26.77 -16.33 -23.17
CA GLU A 301 26.47 -15.26 -22.23
C GLU A 301 25.66 -15.84 -21.08
N VAL A 302 26.27 -15.93 -19.91
CA VAL A 302 25.61 -16.47 -18.72
C VAL A 302 24.55 -15.46 -18.27
N ILE A 303 23.29 -15.92 -18.21
CA ILE A 303 22.20 -15.13 -17.66
C ILE A 303 22.50 -14.93 -16.17
N GLU A 304 22.57 -13.69 -15.73
CA GLU A 304 22.69 -13.37 -14.30
C GLU A 304 21.47 -13.96 -13.55
N LYS A 305 21.73 -14.51 -12.37
CA LYS A 305 20.65 -15.01 -11.53
C LYS A 305 19.64 -13.89 -11.29
N PRO A 306 18.37 -14.04 -11.67
CA PRO A 306 17.37 -13.04 -11.36
C PRO A 306 17.39 -12.73 -9.87
N SER A 307 17.32 -11.45 -9.49
CA SER A 307 17.32 -11.05 -8.10
C SER A 307 16.13 -11.73 -7.39
N GLU A 308 16.44 -12.67 -6.53
CA GLU A 308 15.47 -13.16 -5.57
C GLU A 308 15.22 -12.02 -4.59
N VAL A 309 14.13 -11.27 -4.76
CA VAL A 309 13.47 -10.75 -3.56
C VAL A 309 13.03 -12.02 -2.84
N ARG A 310 13.70 -12.35 -1.74
CA ARG A 310 13.42 -13.57 -0.96
C ARG A 310 12.03 -13.44 -0.31
N THR A 311 10.98 -13.59 -1.13
CA THR A 311 9.61 -13.79 -0.67
C THR A 311 9.43 -15.16 0.00
N ASP A 312 10.42 -16.05 -0.15
CA ASP A 312 10.38 -17.41 0.41
C ASP A 312 10.72 -17.47 1.91
N MET A 313 11.18 -16.39 2.54
CA MET A 313 11.33 -16.34 3.99
C MET A 313 9.96 -16.07 4.63
N LYS A 314 9.17 -17.12 4.84
CA LYS A 314 7.97 -17.04 5.67
C LYS A 314 8.38 -16.65 7.08
N LEU A 315 8.07 -15.42 7.43
CA LEU A 315 8.17 -14.91 8.79
C LEU A 315 7.02 -15.53 9.58
N THR A 316 7.29 -16.52 10.41
CA THR A 316 6.28 -17.10 11.29
C THR A 316 6.32 -16.41 12.63
N LEU A 317 5.29 -15.60 12.89
CA LEU A 317 4.99 -15.05 14.21
C LEU A 317 4.29 -16.14 15.03
N THR A 318 4.90 -16.61 16.11
CA THR A 318 4.28 -17.57 17.00
C THR A 318 4.28 -17.03 18.43
N PRO A 319 3.09 -16.88 19.06
CA PRO A 319 3.02 -16.45 20.44
C PRO A 319 3.62 -17.52 21.36
N ARG A 320 4.40 -17.10 22.35
CA ARG A 320 5.03 -18.01 23.31
C ARG A 320 3.99 -18.72 24.20
N ILE A 321 2.95 -17.98 24.59
CA ILE A 321 1.88 -18.44 25.48
C ILE A 321 0.56 -18.05 24.83
N LEU A 322 -0.41 -18.94 24.82
CA LEU A 322 -1.77 -18.61 24.37
C LEU A 322 -2.48 -17.80 25.45
N SER A 323 -3.11 -16.70 25.05
CA SER A 323 -3.97 -15.88 25.92
C SER A 323 -5.27 -16.61 26.27
N GLY A 324 -5.97 -16.10 27.28
CA GLY A 324 -7.38 -16.48 27.53
C GLY A 324 -8.25 -16.15 26.32
N ASN A 325 -9.53 -16.54 26.36
CA ASN A 325 -10.47 -16.28 25.26
C ASN A 325 -10.81 -14.78 25.13
N ASP A 326 -11.00 -14.11 26.27
CA ASP A 326 -11.21 -12.66 26.31
C ASP A 326 -9.82 -12.01 26.48
N VAL A 327 -9.42 -11.21 25.49
CA VAL A 327 -8.08 -10.58 25.45
C VAL A 327 -8.13 -9.16 25.96
N LEU A 328 -9.12 -8.39 25.54
CA LEU A 328 -9.32 -7.00 25.96
C LEU A 328 -10.81 -6.71 26.10
N THR A 329 -11.18 -6.08 27.23
CA THR A 329 -12.51 -5.53 27.45
C THR A 329 -12.39 -4.06 27.83
N VAL A 330 -13.08 -3.19 27.12
CA VAL A 330 -13.11 -1.74 27.32
C VAL A 330 -14.53 -1.34 27.70
N GLU A 331 -14.68 -0.63 28.83
CA GLU A 331 -15.97 -0.23 29.39
C GLU A 331 -15.99 1.28 29.67
N HIS A 332 -16.93 2.00 29.04
CA HIS A 332 -17.22 3.42 29.24
C HIS A 332 -16.01 4.35 29.13
N LEU A 333 -15.05 4.00 28.23
CA LEU A 333 -13.81 4.74 28.08
C LEU A 333 -14.05 6.10 27.43
N SER A 334 -13.51 7.17 28.04
CA SER A 334 -13.63 8.53 27.52
C SER A 334 -12.32 9.26 27.67
N LYS A 335 -11.98 10.12 26.69
CA LYS A 335 -10.80 10.96 26.69
C LYS A 335 -11.05 12.29 26.02
N SER A 336 -10.54 13.35 26.64
CA SER A 336 -10.51 14.72 26.13
C SER A 336 -9.16 15.37 26.41
N PHE A 337 -8.78 16.35 25.60
CA PHE A 337 -7.67 17.23 25.86
C PHE A 337 -8.20 18.68 25.84
N ASP A 338 -8.07 19.40 26.97
CA ASP A 338 -8.61 20.74 27.18
C ASP A 338 -10.11 20.82 26.80
N SER A 339 -10.45 21.52 25.73
CA SER A 339 -11.83 21.65 25.21
C SER A 339 -12.19 20.66 24.11
N HIS A 340 -11.22 19.89 23.63
CA HIS A 340 -11.43 18.96 22.51
C HIS A 340 -11.71 17.54 23.00
N LYS A 341 -12.96 17.06 22.78
CA LYS A 341 -13.34 15.69 23.09
C LYS A 341 -12.90 14.79 21.95
N LEU A 342 -12.13 13.74 22.27
CA LEU A 342 -11.69 12.75 21.29
C LEU A 342 -12.73 11.64 21.12
N PHE A 343 -13.10 11.03 22.24
CA PHE A 343 -14.13 9.98 22.25
C PHE A 343 -14.82 9.92 23.63
N THR A 344 -16.05 9.44 23.62
CA THR A 344 -16.89 9.41 24.84
C THR A 344 -17.66 8.09 24.87
N ASP A 345 -17.66 7.45 26.06
CA ASP A 345 -18.43 6.23 26.34
C ASP A 345 -18.13 5.07 25.37
N VAL A 346 -16.87 4.87 25.05
CA VAL A 346 -16.44 3.81 24.14
C VAL A 346 -16.47 2.46 24.84
N ASN A 347 -17.14 1.50 24.20
CA ASN A 347 -17.32 0.14 24.70
C ASN A 347 -17.01 -0.88 23.59
N PHE A 348 -16.06 -1.80 23.80
CA PHE A 348 -15.79 -2.91 22.92
C PHE A 348 -15.02 -4.03 23.61
N GLU A 349 -15.09 -5.23 23.05
CA GLU A 349 -14.31 -6.38 23.49
C GLU A 349 -13.55 -6.99 22.31
N ILE A 350 -12.39 -7.57 22.60
CA ILE A 350 -11.55 -8.29 21.63
C ILE A 350 -11.30 -9.69 22.16
N LYS A 351 -11.52 -10.69 21.31
CA LYS A 351 -11.32 -12.10 21.62
C LYS A 351 -10.05 -12.63 20.99
N ARG A 352 -9.57 -13.75 21.51
CA ARG A 352 -8.37 -14.40 21.01
C ARG A 352 -8.49 -14.75 19.52
N GLY A 353 -7.44 -14.42 18.75
CA GLY A 353 -7.36 -14.67 17.31
C GLY A 353 -8.13 -13.68 16.46
N GLU A 354 -8.72 -12.62 17.04
CA GLU A 354 -9.30 -11.53 16.25
C GLU A 354 -8.21 -10.59 15.74
N HIS A 355 -8.32 -10.21 14.47
CA HIS A 355 -7.56 -9.13 13.87
C HIS A 355 -8.49 -7.93 13.67
N VAL A 356 -8.30 -6.91 14.50
CA VAL A 356 -9.19 -5.74 14.59
C VAL A 356 -8.48 -4.51 14.08
N ALA A 357 -9.00 -3.88 13.04
CA ALA A 357 -8.56 -2.60 12.54
C ALA A 357 -9.37 -1.46 13.16
N ILE A 358 -8.70 -0.39 13.59
CA ILE A 358 -9.34 0.87 13.97
C ILE A 358 -9.15 1.86 12.84
N ILE A 359 -10.24 2.42 12.32
CA ILE A 359 -10.26 3.47 11.32
C ILE A 359 -10.97 4.72 11.85
N GLY A 360 -10.94 5.80 11.11
CA GLY A 360 -11.56 7.09 11.45
C GLY A 360 -10.70 8.28 11.02
N ASP A 361 -11.23 9.47 11.13
CA ASP A 361 -10.59 10.72 10.71
C ASP A 361 -9.30 11.02 11.48
N ASN A 362 -8.45 11.84 10.89
CA ASN A 362 -7.25 12.33 11.58
C ASN A 362 -7.64 13.23 12.78
N GLY A 363 -7.01 12.96 13.91
CA GLY A 363 -7.30 13.69 15.17
C GLY A 363 -8.49 13.12 15.95
N SER A 364 -9.17 12.08 15.51
CA SER A 364 -10.28 11.45 16.25
C SER A 364 -9.87 10.73 17.54
N GLY A 365 -8.56 10.54 17.76
CA GLY A 365 -8.04 9.95 19.00
C GLY A 365 -7.61 8.49 18.89
N LYS A 366 -7.46 7.91 17.70
CA LYS A 366 -7.03 6.53 17.48
C LYS A 366 -5.72 6.18 18.17
N THR A 367 -4.64 6.93 17.91
CA THR A 367 -3.34 6.77 18.57
C THR A 367 -3.45 6.98 20.09
N THR A 368 -4.27 7.94 20.54
CA THR A 368 -4.50 8.17 21.98
C THR A 368 -5.14 6.96 22.64
N LEU A 369 -6.10 6.31 21.98
CA LEU A 369 -6.69 5.08 22.48
C LEU A 369 -5.63 3.97 22.62
N LEU A 370 -4.80 3.75 21.60
CA LEU A 370 -3.71 2.76 21.69
C LEU A 370 -2.74 3.09 22.82
N LYS A 371 -2.39 4.35 23.02
CA LYS A 371 -1.54 4.80 24.13
C LYS A 371 -2.20 4.57 25.50
N ILE A 372 -3.53 4.73 25.62
CA ILE A 372 -4.27 4.42 26.86
C ILE A 372 -4.21 2.91 27.14
N LEU A 373 -4.47 2.06 26.15
CA LEU A 373 -4.41 0.60 26.28
C LEU A 373 -3.02 0.08 26.66
N ASN A 374 -1.97 0.80 26.28
CA ASN A 374 -0.58 0.52 26.68
C ASN A 374 -0.17 1.17 28.01
N GLY A 375 -1.10 1.89 28.69
CA GLY A 375 -0.82 2.55 29.96
C GLY A 375 0.10 3.78 29.87
N LEU A 376 0.34 4.31 28.66
CA LEU A 376 1.18 5.49 28.43
C LEU A 376 0.44 6.80 28.70
N VAL A 377 -0.89 6.81 28.54
CA VAL A 377 -1.76 7.96 28.78
C VAL A 377 -2.93 7.50 29.67
N PRO A 378 -3.29 8.23 30.73
CA PRO A 378 -4.46 7.90 31.54
C PRO A 378 -5.76 8.24 30.81
N ALA A 379 -6.79 7.40 30.99
CA ALA A 379 -8.15 7.70 30.58
C ALA A 379 -8.76 8.75 31.53
N ASP A 380 -9.73 9.53 31.05
CA ASP A 380 -10.46 10.47 31.89
C ASP A 380 -11.61 9.78 32.63
N GLN A 381 -12.30 8.84 31.95
CA GLN A 381 -13.36 8.01 32.52
C GLN A 381 -13.30 6.60 31.92
N GLY A 382 -13.94 5.67 32.60
CA GLY A 382 -14.01 4.27 32.18
C GLY A 382 -12.78 3.46 32.56
N THR A 383 -12.80 2.19 32.20
CA THR A 383 -11.72 1.24 32.52
C THR A 383 -11.52 0.27 31.35
N PHE A 384 -10.33 -0.30 31.27
CA PHE A 384 -10.08 -1.45 30.41
C PHE A 384 -9.47 -2.58 31.23
N ARG A 385 -9.71 -3.82 30.79
CA ARG A 385 -9.16 -5.02 31.42
C ARG A 385 -8.51 -5.90 30.37
N LEU A 386 -7.30 -6.36 30.67
CA LEU A 386 -6.64 -7.41 29.91
C LEU A 386 -7.04 -8.77 30.45
N GLY A 387 -7.22 -9.72 29.57
CA GLY A 387 -7.52 -11.10 29.91
C GLY A 387 -6.35 -11.83 30.57
N SER A 388 -6.58 -13.10 30.93
CA SER A 388 -5.52 -13.93 31.53
C SER A 388 -4.41 -14.25 30.51
N ASN A 389 -3.15 -14.21 30.99
CA ASN A 389 -1.95 -14.50 30.20
C ASN A 389 -1.81 -13.63 28.94
N VAL A 390 -2.32 -12.40 28.93
CA VAL A 390 -2.14 -11.47 27.83
C VAL A 390 -0.79 -10.77 27.97
N GLU A 391 0.07 -10.92 26.95
CA GLU A 391 1.35 -10.22 26.78
C GLU A 391 1.26 -9.29 25.57
N ILE A 392 1.37 -7.97 25.82
CA ILE A 392 1.24 -6.95 24.77
C ILE A 392 2.58 -6.74 24.09
N GLY A 393 2.58 -6.73 22.75
CA GLY A 393 3.64 -6.20 21.91
C GLY A 393 3.16 -4.92 21.26
N TYR A 394 3.77 -3.78 21.61
CA TYR A 394 3.39 -2.48 21.09
C TYR A 394 4.37 -1.98 20.01
N TYR A 395 3.83 -1.59 18.87
CA TYR A 395 4.56 -0.90 17.81
C TYR A 395 4.10 0.56 17.76
N ASP A 396 5.02 1.48 18.06
CA ASP A 396 4.78 2.93 18.05
C ASP A 396 5.26 3.56 16.74
N GLN A 397 4.47 4.46 16.20
CA GLN A 397 4.77 5.20 14.97
C GLN A 397 6.08 6.00 15.05
N GLU A 398 6.45 6.50 16.23
CA GLU A 398 7.66 7.32 16.43
C GLU A 398 8.93 6.51 16.71
N HIS A 399 8.83 5.17 16.76
CA HIS A 399 9.96 4.25 16.98
C HIS A 399 10.84 4.56 18.20
N HIS A 400 10.25 5.08 19.28
CA HIS A 400 10.96 5.46 20.50
C HIS A 400 11.70 4.29 21.20
N VAL A 401 11.48 3.08 20.77
CA VAL A 401 12.05 1.85 21.36
C VAL A 401 13.46 1.54 20.82
N LEU A 402 13.95 2.28 19.81
CA LEU A 402 15.26 2.03 19.19
C LEU A 402 16.36 2.90 19.78
N HIS A 403 17.52 2.30 20.03
CA HIS A 403 18.71 2.99 20.55
C HIS A 403 19.57 3.50 19.39
N SER A 404 19.58 4.79 19.14
CA SER A 404 20.25 5.44 17.99
C SER A 404 21.75 5.14 17.87
N GLU A 405 22.43 4.91 19.00
CA GLU A 405 23.88 4.68 19.07
C GLU A 405 24.29 3.25 18.69
N LYS A 406 23.37 2.28 18.76
CA LYS A 406 23.66 0.86 18.50
C LYS A 406 23.61 0.56 17.01
N THR A 407 24.30 -0.51 16.62
CA THR A 407 24.11 -1.13 15.31
C THR A 407 22.84 -1.98 15.30
N LEU A 408 22.33 -2.29 14.11
CA LEU A 408 21.18 -3.19 13.93
C LEU A 408 21.40 -4.53 14.64
N PHE A 409 22.60 -5.09 14.51
CA PHE A 409 22.95 -6.35 15.13
C PHE A 409 22.96 -6.26 16.66
N GLU A 410 23.57 -5.22 17.23
CA GLU A 410 23.62 -4.98 18.68
C GLU A 410 22.22 -4.75 19.26
N GLU A 411 21.38 -4.00 18.56
CA GLU A 411 20.01 -3.72 18.98
C GLU A 411 19.18 -4.99 19.17
N ILE A 412 19.30 -5.95 18.25
CA ILE A 412 18.60 -7.24 18.36
C ILE A 412 19.28 -8.16 19.36
N SER A 413 20.63 -8.22 19.36
CA SER A 413 21.39 -9.12 20.24
C SER A 413 21.22 -8.79 21.72
N ASP A 414 21.16 -7.51 22.07
CA ASP A 414 21.05 -7.07 23.46
C ASP A 414 19.64 -7.34 24.03
N ASP A 415 18.61 -7.14 23.24
CA ASP A 415 17.23 -7.38 23.66
C ASP A 415 16.86 -8.88 23.65
N TYR A 416 17.51 -9.67 22.78
CA TYR A 416 17.22 -11.09 22.62
C TYR A 416 18.50 -11.96 22.74
N PRO A 417 19.13 -12.01 23.92
CA PRO A 417 20.44 -12.68 24.13
C PRO A 417 20.41 -14.20 23.94
N TYR A 418 19.24 -14.80 23.84
CA TYR A 418 19.07 -16.22 23.55
C TYR A 418 19.19 -16.57 22.05
N LEU A 419 19.18 -15.57 21.15
CA LEU A 419 19.36 -15.79 19.73
C LEU A 419 20.84 -15.92 19.37
N ASN A 420 21.15 -16.87 18.51
CA ASN A 420 22.50 -16.97 17.95
C ASN A 420 22.68 -16.00 16.76
N ASN A 421 23.95 -15.73 16.39
CA ASN A 421 24.29 -14.79 15.32
C ASN A 421 23.62 -15.11 13.98
N THR A 422 23.40 -16.39 13.67
CA THR A 422 22.75 -16.83 12.44
C THR A 422 21.24 -16.48 12.48
N GLN A 423 20.60 -16.69 13.62
CA GLN A 423 19.18 -16.35 13.80
C GLN A 423 18.95 -14.84 13.69
N ILE A 424 19.80 -14.03 14.35
CA ILE A 424 19.74 -12.56 14.26
C ILE A 424 19.87 -12.11 12.80
N ARG A 425 20.87 -12.62 12.07
CA ARG A 425 21.07 -12.30 10.65
C ARG A 425 19.91 -12.77 9.79
N ASN A 426 19.31 -13.92 10.06
CA ASN A 426 18.14 -14.41 9.33
C ASN A 426 16.92 -13.53 9.55
N VAL A 427 16.66 -13.09 10.79
CA VAL A 427 15.57 -12.15 11.08
C VAL A 427 15.80 -10.82 10.36
N LEU A 428 17.00 -10.23 10.48
CA LEU A 428 17.33 -8.98 9.79
C LEU A 428 17.24 -9.12 8.27
N ALA A 429 17.67 -10.26 7.71
CA ALA A 429 17.55 -10.54 6.27
C ALA A 429 16.10 -10.65 5.80
N ALA A 430 15.19 -11.17 6.65
CA ALA A 430 13.76 -11.20 6.37
C ALA A 430 13.16 -9.78 6.21
N PHE A 431 13.74 -8.81 6.93
CA PHE A 431 13.41 -7.38 6.80
C PHE A 431 14.33 -6.62 5.84
N LEU A 432 14.96 -7.32 4.89
CA LEU A 432 15.80 -6.79 3.82
C LEU A 432 17.13 -6.13 4.27
N PHE A 433 17.63 -6.46 5.47
CA PHE A 433 18.96 -6.07 5.90
C PHE A 433 19.94 -7.24 5.68
N THR A 434 20.79 -7.13 4.67
CA THR A 434 21.69 -8.21 4.27
C THR A 434 23.16 -7.79 4.27
N GLY A 435 24.08 -8.75 4.37
CA GLY A 435 25.51 -8.48 4.28
C GLY A 435 26.00 -7.51 5.37
N GLU A 436 26.63 -6.41 4.96
CA GLU A 436 27.18 -5.38 5.83
C GLU A 436 26.10 -4.44 6.41
N ASP A 437 24.88 -4.43 5.85
CA ASP A 437 23.81 -3.57 6.35
C ASP A 437 23.46 -3.82 7.81
N VAL A 438 23.66 -5.06 8.30
CA VAL A 438 23.38 -5.44 9.69
C VAL A 438 24.27 -4.71 10.72
N PHE A 439 25.37 -4.11 10.27
CA PHE A 439 26.28 -3.32 11.10
C PHE A 439 26.10 -1.80 10.97
N LYS A 440 25.14 -1.34 10.19
CA LYS A 440 24.76 0.07 10.15
C LYS A 440 24.22 0.53 11.50
N ARG A 441 24.50 1.76 11.87
CA ARG A 441 23.94 2.36 13.09
C ARG A 441 22.49 2.73 12.86
N ILE A 442 21.67 2.65 13.90
CA ILE A 442 20.25 3.03 13.85
C ILE A 442 20.09 4.52 13.54
N SER A 443 21.03 5.38 13.98
CA SER A 443 21.06 6.80 13.62
C SER A 443 21.12 7.05 12.12
N ASP A 444 21.79 6.16 11.37
CA ASP A 444 22.08 6.32 9.95
C ASP A 444 20.94 5.79 9.05
N LEU A 445 19.93 5.17 9.67
CA LEU A 445 18.80 4.59 8.97
C LEU A 445 17.76 5.65 8.59
N SER A 446 17.14 5.46 7.43
CA SER A 446 15.92 6.17 7.03
C SER A 446 14.74 5.79 7.94
N GLY A 447 13.66 6.60 7.93
CA GLY A 447 12.44 6.32 8.70
C GLY A 447 11.87 4.93 8.39
N GLY A 448 11.80 4.54 7.12
CA GLY A 448 11.31 3.22 6.71
C GLY A 448 12.23 2.06 7.15
N GLU A 449 13.55 2.27 7.15
CA GLU A 449 14.49 1.27 7.67
C GLU A 449 14.34 1.10 9.18
N ARG A 450 14.18 2.19 9.94
CA ARG A 450 13.88 2.14 11.38
C ARG A 450 12.57 1.40 11.65
N GLY A 451 11.52 1.65 10.86
CA GLY A 451 10.25 0.93 10.95
C GLY A 451 10.43 -0.58 10.78
N ARG A 452 11.22 -1.03 9.79
CA ARG A 452 11.53 -2.45 9.59
C ARG A 452 12.27 -3.08 10.77
N VAL A 453 13.21 -2.36 11.40
CA VAL A 453 13.91 -2.84 12.61
C VAL A 453 12.93 -2.98 13.78
N SER A 454 12.08 -1.99 14.00
CA SER A 454 11.04 -2.06 15.05
C SER A 454 10.09 -3.23 14.83
N LEU A 455 9.70 -3.50 13.58
CA LEU A 455 8.91 -4.68 13.24
C LEU A 455 9.67 -5.99 13.48
N ALA A 456 10.97 -6.04 13.18
CA ALA A 456 11.80 -7.21 13.49
C ALA A 456 11.85 -7.48 15.00
N LYS A 457 11.97 -6.44 15.84
CA LYS A 457 11.88 -6.56 17.31
C LYS A 457 10.50 -7.05 17.76
N LEU A 458 9.44 -6.51 17.18
CA LEU A 458 8.07 -6.94 17.49
C LEU A 458 7.85 -8.44 17.19
N VAL A 459 8.36 -8.91 16.05
CA VAL A 459 8.31 -10.32 15.67
C VAL A 459 9.01 -11.21 16.70
N LEU A 460 10.12 -10.74 17.25
CA LEU A 460 10.91 -11.47 18.25
C LEU A 460 10.31 -11.40 19.66
N SER A 461 9.37 -10.50 19.92
CA SER A 461 8.81 -10.27 21.27
C SER A 461 8.00 -11.44 21.82
N ASN A 462 7.61 -12.40 20.96
CA ASN A 462 6.76 -13.54 21.33
C ASN A 462 5.42 -13.16 22.01
N ALA A 463 5.00 -11.90 21.89
CA ALA A 463 3.74 -11.41 22.43
C ALA A 463 2.55 -12.17 21.83
N ASN A 464 1.44 -12.25 22.55
CA ASN A 464 0.20 -12.88 22.06
C ASN A 464 -0.93 -11.88 21.75
N PHE A 465 -0.71 -10.59 22.07
CA PHE A 465 -1.56 -9.49 21.70
C PHE A 465 -0.71 -8.36 21.10
N LEU A 466 -0.83 -8.13 19.80
CA LEU A 466 -0.11 -7.07 19.09
C LEU A 466 -0.97 -5.82 19.00
N ILE A 467 -0.42 -4.68 19.40
CA ILE A 467 -1.01 -3.35 19.22
C ILE A 467 -0.10 -2.57 18.29
N LEU A 468 -0.62 -2.18 17.09
CA LEU A 468 0.17 -1.54 16.05
C LEU A 468 -0.41 -0.17 15.68
N ASP A 469 0.42 0.88 15.76
CA ASP A 469 0.04 2.24 15.37
C ASP A 469 0.67 2.59 14.03
N GLU A 470 -0.14 2.64 12.97
CA GLU A 470 0.26 2.92 11.58
C GLU A 470 1.49 2.10 11.10
N PRO A 471 1.45 0.76 11.17
CA PRO A 471 2.63 -0.08 10.91
C PRO A 471 3.08 -0.07 9.45
N THR A 472 2.24 0.41 8.53
CA THR A 472 2.52 0.49 7.09
C THR A 472 3.17 1.80 6.66
N ASN A 473 3.23 2.82 7.55
CA ASN A 473 3.79 4.11 7.23
C ASN A 473 5.29 3.99 6.91
N HIS A 474 5.72 4.69 5.87
CA HIS A 474 7.10 4.71 5.37
C HIS A 474 7.65 3.36 4.88
N LEU A 475 6.86 2.29 4.88
CA LEU A 475 7.24 1.01 4.30
C LEU A 475 7.03 1.04 2.79
N ASP A 476 7.97 0.47 2.05
CA ASP A 476 7.77 0.19 0.63
C ASP A 476 6.82 -1.01 0.43
N ILE A 477 6.34 -1.17 -0.80
CA ILE A 477 5.35 -2.19 -1.14
C ILE A 477 5.81 -3.59 -0.74
N VAL A 478 7.09 -3.93 -0.95
CA VAL A 478 7.66 -5.23 -0.60
C VAL A 478 7.65 -5.44 0.92
N SER A 479 8.06 -4.43 1.68
CA SER A 479 8.03 -4.50 3.16
C SER A 479 6.61 -4.61 3.72
N LYS A 480 5.63 -3.96 3.07
CA LYS A 480 4.20 -4.11 3.41
C LYS A 480 3.72 -5.53 3.17
N GLU A 481 4.06 -6.15 2.03
CA GLU A 481 3.70 -7.53 1.72
C GLU A 481 4.28 -8.53 2.73
N ILE A 482 5.54 -8.35 3.12
CA ILE A 482 6.16 -9.19 4.17
C ILE A 482 5.42 -9.06 5.50
N LEU A 483 5.02 -7.83 5.88
CA LEU A 483 4.26 -7.59 7.10
C LEU A 483 2.86 -8.21 7.03
N GLU A 484 2.16 -8.06 5.91
CA GLU A 484 0.83 -8.65 5.68
C GLU A 484 0.86 -10.18 5.81
N ASP A 485 1.83 -10.82 5.16
CA ASP A 485 1.99 -12.27 5.22
C ASP A 485 2.33 -12.75 6.64
N ALA A 486 3.18 -12.00 7.35
CA ALA A 486 3.53 -12.30 8.75
C ALA A 486 2.32 -12.19 9.68
N LEU A 487 1.50 -11.13 9.54
CA LEU A 487 0.31 -10.93 10.36
C LEU A 487 -0.80 -11.94 10.03
N ASN A 488 -0.99 -12.28 8.75
CA ASN A 488 -1.95 -13.31 8.34
C ASN A 488 -1.58 -14.71 8.86
N GLY A 489 -0.30 -14.98 9.02
CA GLY A 489 0.20 -16.23 9.61
C GLY A 489 0.22 -16.23 11.14
N TYR A 490 -0.10 -15.10 11.78
CA TYR A 490 -0.04 -14.98 13.24
C TYR A 490 -1.29 -15.55 13.93
N GLU A 491 -1.09 -16.48 14.86
CA GLU A 491 -2.17 -17.15 15.60
C GLU A 491 -2.65 -16.35 16.83
N GLY A 492 -2.02 -15.22 17.15
CA GLY A 492 -2.39 -14.36 18.26
C GLY A 492 -3.49 -13.35 17.88
N THR A 493 -3.66 -12.37 18.74
CA THR A 493 -4.67 -11.29 18.58
C THR A 493 -3.98 -10.01 18.12
N ILE A 494 -4.61 -9.28 17.21
CA ILE A 494 -4.05 -8.04 16.66
C ILE A 494 -5.09 -6.91 16.79
N LEU A 495 -4.65 -5.76 17.31
CA LEU A 495 -5.37 -4.50 17.26
C LEU A 495 -4.47 -3.47 16.59
N TYR A 496 -4.94 -2.83 15.51
CA TYR A 496 -4.11 -1.87 14.82
C TYR A 496 -4.89 -0.67 14.28
N VAL A 497 -4.19 0.44 14.15
CA VAL A 497 -4.63 1.63 13.41
C VAL A 497 -3.90 1.64 12.07
N SER A 498 -4.61 1.81 10.97
CA SER A 498 -4.00 2.04 9.66
C SER A 498 -4.91 2.82 8.74
N HIS A 499 -4.32 3.60 7.84
CA HIS A 499 -4.98 4.25 6.70
C HIS A 499 -4.75 3.50 5.38
N ASP A 500 -3.97 2.43 5.40
CA ASP A 500 -3.70 1.59 4.22
C ASP A 500 -4.87 0.61 3.98
N ARG A 501 -5.72 0.98 3.03
CA ARG A 501 -6.94 0.23 2.68
C ARG A 501 -6.64 -1.19 2.21
N TYR A 502 -5.55 -1.38 1.45
CA TYR A 502 -5.14 -2.70 0.97
C TYR A 502 -4.67 -3.59 2.13
N PHE A 503 -3.89 -3.02 3.04
CA PHE A 503 -3.44 -3.70 4.26
C PHE A 503 -4.62 -4.13 5.13
N ILE A 504 -5.59 -3.21 5.39
CA ILE A 504 -6.78 -3.52 6.16
C ILE A 504 -7.61 -4.61 5.49
N ASN A 505 -7.81 -4.50 4.17
CA ASN A 505 -8.61 -5.48 3.42
C ASN A 505 -8.04 -6.90 3.52
N ARG A 506 -6.70 -7.01 3.57
CA ARG A 506 -5.99 -8.28 3.58
C ARG A 506 -5.84 -8.89 4.98
N THR A 507 -5.81 -8.07 6.03
CA THR A 507 -5.45 -8.51 7.39
C THR A 507 -6.58 -8.39 8.41
N ALA A 508 -7.58 -7.52 8.21
CA ALA A 508 -8.66 -7.32 9.16
C ALA A 508 -9.75 -8.41 9.05
N HIS A 509 -10.17 -8.91 10.20
CA HIS A 509 -11.39 -9.72 10.35
C HIS A 509 -12.56 -8.85 10.83
N ARG A 510 -12.26 -7.70 11.42
CA ARG A 510 -13.22 -6.77 12.02
C ARG A 510 -12.68 -5.35 11.98
N ILE A 511 -13.57 -4.39 11.73
CA ILE A 511 -13.25 -2.97 11.69
C ILE A 511 -14.05 -2.24 12.76
N LEU A 512 -13.36 -1.40 13.52
CA LEU A 512 -13.93 -0.44 14.47
C LEU A 512 -13.75 0.96 13.88
N ASP A 513 -14.83 1.56 13.41
CA ASP A 513 -14.81 2.92 12.86
C ASP A 513 -15.12 3.93 13.96
N LEU A 514 -14.17 4.83 14.22
CA LEU A 514 -14.29 5.89 15.22
C LEU A 514 -14.87 7.15 14.56
N THR A 515 -16.19 7.23 14.55
CA THR A 515 -16.95 8.33 13.97
C THR A 515 -17.67 9.11 15.07
N GLU A 516 -17.56 10.45 15.07
CA GLU A 516 -18.17 11.35 16.06
C GLU A 516 -17.88 11.00 17.53
N GLY A 517 -16.71 10.40 17.79
CA GLY A 517 -16.26 10.02 19.13
C GLY A 517 -16.88 8.74 19.67
N GLN A 518 -17.56 7.93 18.83
CA GLN A 518 -18.12 6.63 19.14
C GLN A 518 -17.60 5.56 18.17
N PHE A 519 -17.61 4.29 18.57
CA PHE A 519 -17.24 3.19 17.69
C PHE A 519 -18.44 2.56 17.01
N VAL A 520 -18.35 2.48 15.69
CA VAL A 520 -19.24 1.64 14.87
C VAL A 520 -18.48 0.36 14.50
N ASN A 521 -19.12 -0.79 14.71
CA ASN A 521 -18.49 -2.09 14.55
C ASN A 521 -18.92 -2.77 13.25
N TYR A 522 -17.95 -3.13 12.40
CA TYR A 522 -18.16 -3.87 11.16
C TYR A 522 -17.40 -5.20 11.23
N VAL A 523 -18.14 -6.32 11.11
CA VAL A 523 -17.56 -7.67 11.15
C VAL A 523 -17.23 -8.10 9.72
N GLY A 524 -16.03 -7.85 9.28
CA GLY A 524 -15.56 -8.11 7.92
C GLY A 524 -14.29 -7.33 7.59
N ASN A 525 -13.88 -7.41 6.34
CA ASN A 525 -12.74 -6.69 5.78
C ASN A 525 -13.14 -5.28 5.29
N TYR A 526 -12.21 -4.57 4.63
CA TYR A 526 -12.44 -3.21 4.16
C TYR A 526 -13.50 -3.13 3.04
N ASP A 527 -13.59 -4.12 2.16
CA ASP A 527 -14.62 -4.15 1.09
C ASP A 527 -16.02 -4.27 1.70
N TYR A 528 -16.19 -5.11 2.72
CA TYR A 528 -17.43 -5.21 3.49
C TYR A 528 -17.79 -3.91 4.20
N TYR A 529 -16.80 -3.23 4.78
CA TYR A 529 -17.00 -1.92 5.38
C TYR A 529 -17.55 -0.91 4.35
N LEU A 530 -16.96 -0.82 3.17
CA LEU A 530 -17.41 0.09 2.11
C LEU A 530 -18.84 -0.21 1.66
N GLU A 531 -19.20 -1.48 1.55
CA GLU A 531 -20.58 -1.88 1.14
C GLU A 531 -21.64 -1.49 2.18
N LYS A 532 -21.31 -1.57 3.47
CA LYS A 532 -22.27 -1.38 4.57
C LYS A 532 -22.25 0.01 5.18
N HIS A 533 -21.14 0.75 5.03
CA HIS A 533 -20.93 2.04 5.69
C HIS A 533 -22.11 3.01 5.50
N ASP A 534 -22.52 3.28 4.26
CA ASP A 534 -23.57 4.25 3.96
C ASP A 534 -24.93 3.82 4.54
N THR A 535 -25.21 2.51 4.53
CA THR A 535 -26.45 1.96 5.08
C THR A 535 -26.49 2.06 6.60
N VAL A 536 -25.37 1.77 7.25
CA VAL A 536 -25.26 1.83 8.72
C VAL A 536 -25.28 3.27 9.21
N MET A 537 -24.56 4.18 8.52
CA MET A 537 -24.55 5.61 8.86
C MET A 537 -25.94 6.24 8.69
N ALA A 538 -26.64 5.95 7.60
CA ALA A 538 -28.03 6.41 7.40
C ALA A 538 -28.98 5.89 8.50
N ALA A 539 -28.77 4.67 8.99
CA ALA A 539 -29.56 4.12 10.08
C ALA A 539 -29.25 4.80 11.44
N ILE A 540 -27.97 5.15 11.68
CA ILE A 540 -27.54 5.89 12.88
C ILE A 540 -28.11 7.32 12.86
N GLU A 541 -27.99 8.04 11.75
CA GLU A 541 -28.55 9.39 11.57
C GLU A 541 -30.08 9.41 11.74
N ALA A 542 -30.79 8.40 11.22
CA ALA A 542 -32.22 8.25 11.37
C ALA A 542 -32.65 7.93 12.81
N SER A 543 -31.74 7.39 13.64
CA SER A 543 -32.01 7.04 15.05
C SER A 543 -31.75 8.17 16.05
N VAL A 544 -31.17 9.30 15.60
CA VAL A 544 -30.96 10.50 16.45
C VAL A 544 -32.28 11.28 16.53
N PRO A 545 -32.96 11.34 17.70
CA PRO A 545 -34.23 12.06 17.83
C PRO A 545 -34.01 13.56 17.75
N GLN A 546 -34.75 14.25 16.87
CA GLN A 546 -34.86 15.71 16.80
C GLN A 546 -35.65 16.32 17.96
N SER A 547 -35.59 15.78 19.18
CA SER A 547 -36.11 16.46 20.38
C SER A 547 -35.62 15.74 21.64
N ALA A 548 -35.15 16.51 22.60
CA ALA A 548 -34.88 16.06 23.95
C ALA A 548 -36.18 15.53 24.57
N ASP A 549 -36.22 14.25 24.91
CA ASP A 549 -36.67 13.66 26.16
C ASP A 549 -36.97 12.15 25.99
N ALA A 550 -36.37 11.39 26.90
CA ALA A 550 -36.73 10.05 27.34
C ALA A 550 -36.65 8.83 26.39
N ASP A 551 -35.88 7.86 26.86
CA ASP A 551 -35.85 6.43 26.54
C ASP A 551 -34.88 5.93 25.47
N ASN A 552 -33.59 5.99 25.82
CA ASN A 552 -32.46 5.53 24.99
C ASN A 552 -32.16 4.01 25.08
N THR A 553 -33.07 3.18 25.65
CA THR A 553 -32.82 1.75 25.88
C THR A 553 -33.44 0.80 24.84
N VAL A 554 -34.30 1.31 23.96
CA VAL A 554 -35.02 0.45 23.00
C VAL A 554 -34.36 0.42 21.62
N ALA A 555 -33.77 1.55 21.15
CA ALA A 555 -33.13 1.65 19.84
C ALA A 555 -31.80 0.87 19.76
N ALA A 556 -30.99 0.88 20.82
CA ALA A 556 -29.77 0.08 20.91
C ALA A 556 -30.04 -1.44 20.88
N LYS A 557 -31.15 -1.89 21.48
CA LYS A 557 -31.55 -3.31 21.45
C LYS A 557 -32.09 -3.78 20.12
N VAL A 558 -32.67 -2.91 19.29
CA VAL A 558 -33.17 -3.26 17.95
C VAL A 558 -32.00 -3.38 16.96
N ALA A 559 -31.04 -2.43 16.99
CA ALA A 559 -29.85 -2.52 16.18
C ALA A 559 -28.95 -3.73 16.55
N GLU A 560 -28.81 -4.04 17.86
CA GLU A 560 -28.13 -5.26 18.31
C GLU A 560 -28.84 -6.56 17.89
N SER A 561 -30.18 -6.57 17.77
CA SER A 561 -30.92 -7.76 17.37
C SER A 561 -30.86 -8.03 15.87
N GLU A 562 -30.87 -7.00 15.03
CA GLU A 562 -30.70 -7.13 13.57
C GLU A 562 -29.27 -7.51 13.20
N VAL A 563 -28.27 -6.91 13.84
CA VAL A 563 -26.83 -7.28 13.66
C VAL A 563 -26.56 -8.71 14.14
N LYS A 564 -27.21 -9.19 15.22
CA LYS A 564 -27.07 -10.59 15.68
C LYS A 564 -27.79 -11.61 14.77
N LEU A 565 -28.89 -11.23 14.11
CA LEU A 565 -29.57 -12.06 13.12
C LEU A 565 -28.77 -12.16 11.81
N ASP A 566 -28.20 -11.05 11.35
CA ASP A 566 -27.35 -10.98 10.15
C ASP A 566 -26.02 -11.73 10.39
N TRP A 567 -25.44 -11.62 11.59
CA TRP A 567 -24.24 -12.37 11.98
C TRP A 567 -24.45 -13.89 11.96
N LYS A 568 -25.64 -14.37 12.38
CA LYS A 568 -25.94 -15.79 12.38
C LYS A 568 -26.13 -16.32 10.96
N ALA A 569 -26.79 -15.55 10.10
CA ALA A 569 -26.94 -15.85 8.68
C ALA A 569 -25.58 -15.83 7.94
N GLN A 570 -24.75 -14.85 8.19
CA GLN A 570 -23.40 -14.77 7.62
C GLN A 570 -22.46 -15.87 8.11
N LYS A 571 -22.54 -16.25 9.38
CA LYS A 571 -21.76 -17.37 9.91
C LYS A 571 -22.17 -18.70 9.28
N GLU A 572 -23.45 -18.88 9.01
CA GLU A 572 -23.95 -20.04 8.27
C GLU A 572 -23.54 -20.00 6.81
N GLU A 573 -23.53 -18.84 6.18
CA GLU A 573 -23.08 -18.65 4.79
C GLU A 573 -21.56 -18.81 4.64
N GLN A 574 -20.75 -18.25 5.55
CA GLN A 574 -19.30 -18.50 5.58
C GLN A 574 -18.98 -19.97 5.88
N ALA A 575 -19.73 -20.62 6.76
CA ALA A 575 -19.56 -22.05 7.00
C ALA A 575 -19.92 -22.87 5.76
N ARG A 576 -20.93 -22.43 4.99
CA ARG A 576 -21.34 -23.04 3.72
C ARG A 576 -20.27 -22.82 2.63
N LEU A 577 -19.72 -21.60 2.52
CA LEU A 577 -18.64 -21.28 1.58
C LEU A 577 -17.36 -22.06 1.89
N ARG A 578 -16.93 -22.10 3.16
CA ARG A 578 -15.77 -22.92 3.59
C ARG A 578 -15.98 -24.41 3.35
N LYS A 579 -17.22 -24.90 3.52
CA LYS A 579 -17.53 -26.29 3.21
C LYS A 579 -17.45 -26.54 1.71
N LYS A 580 -18.00 -25.63 0.88
CA LYS A 580 -17.94 -25.69 -0.58
C LYS A 580 -16.47 -25.67 -1.07
N GLU A 581 -15.64 -24.79 -0.50
CA GLU A 581 -14.22 -24.66 -0.80
C GLU A 581 -13.40 -25.91 -0.42
N ASN A 582 -13.68 -26.48 0.76
CA ASN A 582 -13.06 -27.73 1.20
C ASN A 582 -13.50 -28.94 0.36
N ASP A 583 -14.75 -28.99 -0.07
CA ASP A 583 -15.28 -30.05 -0.90
C ASP A 583 -14.71 -29.93 -2.33
N LEU A 584 -14.55 -28.71 -2.85
CA LEU A 584 -13.89 -28.42 -4.13
C LEU A 584 -12.42 -28.87 -4.10
N LYS A 585 -11.69 -28.51 -3.06
CA LYS A 585 -10.29 -28.91 -2.88
C LYS A 585 -10.09 -30.42 -2.80
N LYS A 586 -10.99 -31.13 -2.10
CA LYS A 586 -10.98 -32.59 -2.05
C LYS A 586 -11.30 -33.24 -3.39
N CYS A 587 -12.14 -32.58 -4.20
CA CYS A 587 -12.44 -33.04 -5.55
C CYS A 587 -11.21 -32.89 -6.46
N GLU A 588 -10.52 -31.75 -6.37
CA GLU A 588 -9.26 -31.49 -7.11
C GLU A 588 -8.14 -32.47 -6.71
N GLU A 589 -7.98 -32.77 -5.42
CA GLU A 589 -6.98 -33.75 -4.96
C GLU A 589 -7.27 -35.15 -5.53
N LYS A 590 -8.52 -35.56 -5.60
CA LYS A 590 -8.91 -36.87 -6.19
C LYS A 590 -8.73 -36.90 -7.70
N ILE A 591 -9.02 -35.79 -8.38
CA ILE A 591 -8.79 -35.66 -9.84
C ILE A 591 -7.29 -35.85 -10.11
N ALA A 592 -6.43 -35.16 -9.37
CA ALA A 592 -4.98 -35.26 -9.52
C ALA A 592 -4.44 -36.68 -9.24
N GLU A 593 -4.98 -37.37 -8.22
CA GLU A 593 -4.63 -38.77 -7.94
C GLU A 593 -5.00 -39.72 -9.10
N LEU A 594 -6.21 -39.57 -9.67
CA LEU A 594 -6.64 -40.42 -10.77
C LEU A 594 -5.90 -40.11 -12.08
N GLU A 595 -5.58 -38.85 -12.34
CA GLU A 595 -4.74 -38.46 -13.49
C GLU A 595 -3.32 -39.03 -13.40
N ALA A 596 -2.73 -38.96 -12.21
CA ALA A 596 -1.43 -39.57 -11.94
C ALA A 596 -1.49 -41.09 -12.15
N ARG A 597 -2.55 -41.77 -11.69
CA ARG A 597 -2.72 -43.23 -11.86
C ARG A 597 -2.90 -43.61 -13.31
N ILE A 598 -3.69 -42.86 -14.10
CA ILE A 598 -3.84 -43.06 -15.53
C ILE A 598 -2.48 -42.94 -16.25
N SER A 599 -1.68 -41.92 -15.89
CA SER A 599 -0.34 -41.74 -16.46
C SER A 599 0.62 -42.88 -16.11
N GLU A 600 0.53 -43.44 -14.88
CA GLU A 600 1.29 -44.64 -14.50
C GLU A 600 0.89 -45.86 -15.34
N ILE A 601 -0.44 -46.09 -15.52
CA ILE A 601 -0.96 -47.20 -16.33
C ILE A 601 -0.51 -47.05 -17.81
N ASP A 602 -0.54 -45.84 -18.38
CA ASP A 602 -0.05 -45.57 -19.72
C ASP A 602 1.44 -45.88 -19.87
N THR A 603 2.22 -45.55 -18.84
CA THR A 603 3.66 -45.87 -18.81
C THR A 603 3.90 -47.36 -18.71
N GLU A 604 3.14 -48.08 -17.88
CA GLU A 604 3.22 -49.54 -17.75
C GLU A 604 2.77 -50.26 -19.06
N MET A 605 1.74 -49.74 -19.72
CA MET A 605 1.28 -50.30 -21.00
C MET A 605 2.28 -50.06 -22.15
N SER A 606 3.10 -49.03 -22.05
CA SER A 606 4.16 -48.69 -23.01
C SER A 606 5.45 -49.51 -22.81
N ASP A 607 5.58 -50.28 -21.72
CA ASP A 607 6.74 -51.10 -21.47
C ASP A 607 6.80 -52.32 -22.42
N PRO A 608 7.88 -52.48 -23.22
CA PRO A 608 8.04 -53.60 -24.14
C PRO A 608 7.97 -54.99 -23.46
N ALA A 609 8.27 -55.08 -22.17
CA ALA A 609 8.20 -56.31 -21.41
C ALA A 609 6.75 -56.77 -21.13
N ILE A 610 5.83 -55.83 -21.00
CA ILE A 610 4.40 -56.06 -20.75
C ILE A 610 3.64 -56.24 -22.07
N GLY A 611 4.10 -55.64 -23.16
CA GLY A 611 3.50 -55.75 -24.50
C GLY A 611 3.32 -57.17 -25.04
N THR A 612 4.01 -58.17 -24.48
CA THR A 612 3.87 -59.61 -24.85
C THR A 612 2.88 -60.37 -23.95
N GLN A 613 2.37 -59.74 -22.86
CA GLN A 613 1.47 -60.36 -21.87
C GLN A 613 0.01 -59.89 -22.06
N VAL A 614 -0.72 -60.52 -22.99
CA VAL A 614 -2.09 -60.12 -23.36
C VAL A 614 -3.07 -60.06 -22.17
N ALA A 615 -2.93 -60.94 -21.19
CA ALA A 615 -3.79 -60.94 -19.98
C ALA A 615 -3.57 -59.70 -19.12
N LYS A 616 -2.32 -59.25 -18.93
CA LYS A 616 -1.96 -58.09 -18.13
C LYS A 616 -2.32 -56.78 -18.80
N LEU A 617 -2.19 -56.72 -20.15
CA LEU A 617 -2.67 -55.59 -20.96
C LEU A 617 -4.19 -55.41 -20.87
N GLN A 618 -4.96 -56.52 -20.84
CA GLN A 618 -6.42 -56.48 -20.69
C GLN A 618 -6.82 -56.00 -19.26
N GLU A 619 -6.06 -56.34 -18.25
CA GLU A 619 -6.29 -55.94 -16.87
C GLU A 619 -5.99 -54.43 -16.69
N LEU A 620 -4.85 -53.94 -17.18
CA LEU A 620 -4.48 -52.52 -17.19
C LEU A 620 -5.46 -51.68 -18.02
N SER A 621 -5.93 -52.16 -19.17
CA SER A 621 -6.94 -51.46 -19.97
C SER A 621 -8.30 -51.35 -19.28
N LYS A 622 -8.69 -52.35 -18.48
CA LYS A 622 -9.92 -52.29 -17.67
C LYS A 622 -9.76 -51.31 -16.50
N GLU A 623 -8.59 -51.32 -15.86
CA GLU A 623 -8.29 -50.39 -14.79
C GLU A 623 -8.28 -48.94 -15.31
N GLN A 624 -7.68 -48.68 -16.44
CA GLN A 624 -7.66 -47.38 -17.13
C GLN A 624 -9.09 -46.89 -17.42
N ALA A 625 -9.93 -47.75 -18.03
CA ALA A 625 -11.33 -47.40 -18.31
C ALA A 625 -12.14 -47.08 -17.06
N ALA A 626 -11.90 -47.82 -15.96
CA ALA A 626 -12.56 -47.56 -14.67
C ALA A 626 -12.10 -46.21 -14.03
N CYS A 627 -10.79 -45.90 -14.14
CA CYS A 627 -10.24 -44.61 -13.69
C CYS A 627 -10.79 -43.45 -14.51
N GLN A 628 -10.92 -43.59 -15.82
CA GLN A 628 -11.49 -42.59 -16.71
C GLN A 628 -12.98 -42.32 -16.41
N GLU A 629 -13.76 -43.35 -16.16
CA GLU A 629 -15.19 -43.19 -15.77
C GLU A 629 -15.33 -42.47 -14.41
N GLN A 630 -14.43 -42.74 -13.47
CA GLN A 630 -14.42 -42.04 -12.18
C GLN A 630 -13.98 -40.57 -12.31
N LEU A 631 -13.02 -40.31 -13.20
CA LEU A 631 -12.53 -38.98 -13.50
C LEU A 631 -13.64 -38.11 -14.11
N GLU A 632 -14.40 -38.64 -15.03
CA GLU A 632 -15.54 -37.97 -15.68
C GLU A 632 -16.61 -37.55 -14.65
N LYS A 633 -16.96 -38.46 -13.74
CA LYS A 633 -17.90 -38.15 -12.62
C LYS A 633 -17.36 -37.11 -11.66
N LEU A 634 -16.05 -37.08 -11.42
CA LEU A 634 -15.44 -36.07 -10.54
C LEU A 634 -15.37 -34.71 -11.23
N TYR A 635 -15.18 -34.64 -12.53
CA TYR A 635 -15.26 -33.39 -13.29
C TYR A 635 -16.69 -32.81 -13.27
N GLU A 636 -17.73 -33.65 -13.42
CA GLU A 636 -19.12 -33.20 -13.27
C GLU A 636 -19.38 -32.64 -11.87
N GLN A 637 -18.90 -33.32 -10.83
CA GLN A 637 -19.02 -32.83 -9.43
C GLN A 637 -18.21 -31.55 -9.19
N TRP A 638 -17.05 -31.41 -9.83
CA TRP A 638 -16.24 -30.20 -9.74
C TRP A 638 -16.93 -29.01 -10.41
N GLU A 639 -17.57 -29.21 -11.58
CA GLU A 639 -18.37 -28.18 -12.26
C GLU A 639 -19.56 -27.74 -11.39
N GLU A 640 -20.32 -28.69 -10.80
CA GLU A 640 -21.42 -28.36 -9.88
C GLU A 640 -20.98 -27.63 -8.61
N LEU A 641 -19.76 -27.88 -8.14
CA LEU A 641 -19.18 -27.18 -6.98
C LEU A 641 -18.52 -25.85 -7.36
N ALA A 642 -18.14 -25.63 -8.59
CA ALA A 642 -17.53 -24.40 -9.09
C ALA A 642 -18.57 -23.33 -9.46
N GLU A 643 -19.79 -23.75 -9.90
CA GLU A 643 -20.96 -22.86 -10.04
C GLU A 643 -21.52 -22.46 -8.65
#